data_3f2bfdffaa71a4f1661d912e3215feb1
#
_entry.id   3f2bfdffaa71a4f1661d912e3215feb1
#
_cell.length_a   1.000
_cell.length_b   1.000
_cell.length_c   1.000
_cell.angle_alpha   90.00
_cell.angle_beta   90.00
_cell.angle_gamma   90.00
#
_symmetry.space_group_name_H-M   'P 1'
#
loop_
_entity.id
_entity.type
_entity.pdbx_description
1 polymer ?
#
loop_
_entity_poly.entity_id
_entity_poly.type
_entity_poly.pdbx_seq_one_letter_code
_entity_poly.pdbx_strand_id
1 'polypeptide(L)'
;MMTLLSNGTSTDTGPDTSSDTVVPSYVLDSWWTPDTDVVAQRVLDASTGAEVARVSSDGLDLAAVVEHARTVGQASLGELTFHQRAILLKKLGQYLGGVKEELYALSARTGATRYDSMVDIDGGIGVLFTLSSKARREMPNSQVYIDGDVEALSRDGSFSGQHIYTRIPGVACQINAFNFPVWGMLEKLAPAFIAGVPTIVKPATPTGYLTEAVVRHILASGILPLGALQLISGSARDLIDHLDYRDLVAFTGSAGTARTLKSHPNVVEGGVRFTSETDSLNAAILGPDAAAGTAEFDAYVASVVTEMTSKAGQKCTSIRRLIVPAGRRDQVVAAVSERMARRVTLGDPRAEGVTMGPLASTGQRDEVLASVARLIDGGGRIVMGSVDAPTGTDPGGAFVAPILLAFHDPESPAVHEIEAFGPVASIIEYTDLDHAIVLAARGGGSLVTTVATHHPDIARTLVLGIAAHHGRVLMLDRVDARSSTGHGSPVPHLVHGGPGRAGGSEELGGIRSVLHHMQRTAIQGSPDMLTAITGEWHAGAAVRTGIHPFRKSLAELRVGDQTQGGPRVVTLADITAFAEATGDKFYAHTDPEAAAANPFFPGIVAHGYLLVSWAAGLFVDAAPGPVLANSGLEKLRFVTPVSPGDSIRVTLTAKRITPRETEEYGEVCWDAVLHNQNDEVVATYDVLTLVAKE
;
A
#
# COMPACT_ATOMS: atom_id res chain seq x y z
N MET A 1 10.73 -57.34 -1.53
CA MET A 1 12.18 -57.29 -1.81
C MET A 1 12.56 -55.84 -1.77
N MET A 2 13.06 -55.39 -0.62
CA MET A 2 13.43 -54.03 -0.28
C MET A 2 14.80 -53.70 -0.85
N THR A 3 14.92 -52.62 -1.59
CA THR A 3 16.24 -52.05 -1.91
C THR A 3 16.29 -50.65 -1.36
N LEU A 4 17.08 -50.49 -0.32
CA LEU A 4 17.43 -49.22 0.33
C LEU A 4 18.29 -48.39 -0.62
N LEU A 5 17.84 -47.17 -0.93
CA LEU A 5 18.69 -46.12 -1.50
C LEU A 5 19.15 -45.21 -0.36
N SER A 6 20.44 -45.09 -0.25
CA SER A 6 21.18 -44.35 0.75
C SER A 6 20.93 -42.84 0.61
N ASN A 7 20.47 -42.23 1.71
CA ASN A 7 20.43 -40.76 1.89
C ASN A 7 21.86 -40.23 2.01
N GLY A 8 22.33 -39.50 1.01
CA GLY A 8 23.41 -38.55 1.14
C GLY A 8 22.90 -37.28 1.87
N THR A 9 23.22 -37.14 3.13
CA THR A 9 23.02 -35.89 3.88
C THR A 9 24.02 -34.86 3.36
N SER A 10 23.59 -33.96 2.49
CA SER A 10 24.27 -32.71 2.23
C SER A 10 24.01 -31.81 3.44
N THR A 11 25.00 -31.64 4.29
CA THR A 11 25.03 -30.59 5.31
C THR A 11 25.26 -29.29 4.58
N ASP A 12 24.19 -28.57 4.29
CA ASP A 12 24.27 -27.21 3.78
C ASP A 12 24.74 -26.31 4.92
N THR A 13 25.99 -25.96 4.89
CA THR A 13 26.59 -24.93 5.75
C THR A 13 26.05 -23.59 5.31
N GLY A 14 25.56 -22.79 6.27
CA GLY A 14 25.11 -21.41 6.05
C GLY A 14 26.14 -20.59 5.26
N PRO A 15 25.77 -19.37 4.80
CA PRO A 15 26.55 -18.61 3.81
C PRO A 15 28.00 -18.47 4.24
N ASP A 16 28.89 -19.01 3.41
CA ASP A 16 30.34 -18.85 3.56
C ASP A 16 30.69 -17.36 3.45
N THR A 17 31.12 -16.76 4.55
CA THR A 17 31.45 -15.32 4.62
C THR A 17 32.89 -15.05 4.26
N SER A 18 33.46 -15.80 3.30
CA SER A 18 34.78 -15.47 2.75
C SER A 18 34.70 -14.18 1.92
N SER A 19 35.68 -13.28 2.09
CA SER A 19 35.76 -11.97 1.44
C SER A 19 35.84 -12.02 -0.10
N ASP A 20 35.87 -13.18 -0.70
CA ASP A 20 35.96 -13.39 -2.15
C ASP A 20 34.64 -13.77 -2.81
N THR A 21 33.55 -13.82 -2.05
CA THR A 21 32.24 -14.27 -2.55
C THR A 21 31.55 -13.16 -3.35
N VAL A 22 31.30 -13.39 -4.63
CA VAL A 22 30.47 -12.54 -5.47
C VAL A 22 29.00 -12.88 -5.20
N VAL A 23 28.18 -11.87 -4.86
CA VAL A 23 26.73 -12.02 -4.65
C VAL A 23 26.08 -12.40 -5.99
N PRO A 24 25.45 -13.57 -6.10
CA PRO A 24 24.88 -14.03 -7.35
C PRO A 24 23.60 -13.26 -7.71
N SER A 25 23.25 -13.23 -8.99
CA SER A 25 21.95 -12.86 -9.50
C SER A 25 21.07 -14.12 -9.60
N TYR A 26 19.74 -13.96 -9.48
CA TYR A 26 18.78 -15.02 -9.77
C TYR A 26 17.96 -14.64 -10.99
N VAL A 27 18.21 -15.30 -12.09
CA VAL A 27 17.63 -14.99 -13.39
C VAL A 27 17.34 -16.26 -14.16
N LEU A 28 16.32 -16.24 -15.01
CA LEU A 28 15.94 -17.42 -15.83
C LEU A 28 15.73 -18.66 -14.96
N ASP A 29 15.14 -18.47 -13.77
CA ASP A 29 14.91 -19.47 -12.73
C ASP A 29 16.16 -20.22 -12.25
N SER A 30 17.32 -19.60 -12.35
CA SER A 30 18.60 -20.15 -11.91
C SER A 30 19.53 -19.10 -11.29
N TRP A 31 20.43 -19.54 -10.42
CA TRP A 31 21.48 -18.69 -9.89
C TRP A 31 22.57 -18.49 -10.94
N TRP A 32 22.94 -17.21 -11.16
CA TRP A 32 23.97 -16.81 -12.10
C TRP A 32 25.07 -16.00 -11.38
N THR A 33 26.31 -16.25 -11.70
CA THR A 33 27.48 -15.48 -11.24
C THR A 33 28.32 -15.04 -12.44
N PRO A 34 28.95 -13.86 -12.40
CA PRO A 34 29.84 -13.42 -13.47
C PRO A 34 31.07 -14.33 -13.58
N ASP A 35 31.72 -14.31 -14.73
CA ASP A 35 32.99 -14.99 -14.93
C ASP A 35 34.07 -14.44 -13.98
N THR A 36 35.10 -15.24 -13.65
CA THR A 36 36.16 -14.93 -12.65
C THR A 36 37.01 -13.75 -13.02
N ASP A 37 37.05 -13.37 -14.29
CA ASP A 37 37.92 -12.26 -14.80
C ASP A 37 37.23 -10.89 -14.71
N VAL A 38 35.97 -10.84 -14.24
CA VAL A 38 35.17 -9.59 -14.11
C VAL A 38 35.60 -8.83 -12.88
N VAL A 39 35.81 -7.52 -13.01
CA VAL A 39 36.06 -6.61 -11.88
C VAL A 39 34.73 -6.37 -11.14
N ALA A 40 34.57 -7.03 -10.02
CA ALA A 40 33.37 -6.86 -9.18
C ALA A 40 33.54 -5.70 -8.18
N GLN A 41 32.47 -4.92 -7.98
CA GLN A 41 32.47 -3.82 -7.03
C GLN A 41 32.44 -4.36 -5.60
N ARG A 42 33.32 -3.85 -4.73
CA ARG A 42 33.40 -4.21 -3.31
C ARG A 42 32.20 -3.63 -2.55
N VAL A 43 31.63 -4.43 -1.66
CA VAL A 43 30.60 -4.04 -0.70
C VAL A 43 31.19 -4.12 0.70
N LEU A 44 31.05 -3.06 1.48
CA LEU A 44 31.72 -2.89 2.77
C LEU A 44 30.73 -2.93 3.93
N ASP A 45 31.20 -3.45 5.06
CA ASP A 45 30.51 -3.36 6.35
C ASP A 45 30.45 -1.88 6.79
N ALA A 46 29.27 -1.40 7.09
CA ALA A 46 29.03 0.01 7.40
C ALA A 46 29.74 0.48 8.69
N SER A 47 29.99 -0.42 9.65
CA SER A 47 30.61 -0.11 10.94
C SER A 47 32.14 -0.13 10.90
N THR A 48 32.74 -1.00 10.08
CA THR A 48 34.21 -1.25 10.10
C THR A 48 34.90 -0.94 8.78
N GLY A 49 34.17 -0.80 7.68
CA GLY A 49 34.72 -0.68 6.35
C GLY A 49 35.36 -1.97 5.80
N ALA A 50 35.24 -3.08 6.54
CA ALA A 50 35.70 -4.39 6.06
C ALA A 50 34.85 -4.86 4.86
N GLU A 51 35.49 -5.58 3.92
CA GLU A 51 34.79 -6.16 2.77
C GLU A 51 33.82 -7.25 3.23
N VAL A 52 32.57 -7.18 2.81
CA VAL A 52 31.51 -8.16 3.10
C VAL A 52 31.27 -9.07 1.90
N ALA A 53 31.28 -8.51 0.71
CA ALA A 53 31.00 -9.20 -0.53
C ALA A 53 31.45 -8.36 -1.73
N ARG A 54 31.31 -8.92 -2.92
CA ARG A 54 31.47 -8.24 -4.20
C ARG A 54 30.19 -8.41 -5.04
N VAL A 55 29.93 -7.48 -5.94
CA VAL A 55 28.79 -7.55 -6.86
C VAL A 55 29.22 -7.20 -8.29
N SER A 56 28.69 -7.88 -9.27
CA SER A 56 28.76 -7.53 -10.68
C SER A 56 27.61 -8.17 -11.46
N SER A 57 27.10 -7.46 -12.45
CA SER A 57 26.13 -7.96 -13.44
C SER A 57 26.74 -8.03 -14.85
N ASP A 58 28.05 -7.83 -14.97
CA ASP A 58 28.74 -7.82 -16.27
C ASP A 58 28.70 -9.23 -16.88
N GLY A 59 28.29 -9.31 -18.15
CA GLY A 59 28.08 -10.58 -18.86
C GLY A 59 26.66 -11.13 -18.75
N LEU A 60 25.80 -10.56 -17.88
CA LEU A 60 24.39 -10.97 -17.78
C LEU A 60 23.61 -10.48 -19.02
N ASP A 61 22.87 -11.39 -19.67
CA ASP A 61 21.96 -11.06 -20.77
C ASP A 61 20.65 -10.50 -20.24
N LEU A 62 20.56 -9.15 -20.17
CA LEU A 62 19.38 -8.46 -19.64
C LEU A 62 18.17 -8.53 -20.58
N ALA A 63 18.37 -8.72 -21.88
CA ALA A 63 17.29 -8.95 -22.83
C ALA A 63 16.60 -10.30 -22.53
N ALA A 64 17.38 -11.35 -22.31
CA ALA A 64 16.85 -12.67 -21.94
C ALA A 64 16.13 -12.65 -20.59
N VAL A 65 16.63 -11.86 -19.61
CA VAL A 65 15.98 -11.69 -18.29
C VAL A 65 14.59 -11.05 -18.44
N VAL A 66 14.48 -9.99 -19.24
CA VAL A 66 13.19 -9.33 -19.51
C VAL A 66 12.23 -10.26 -20.25
N GLU A 67 12.72 -10.97 -21.28
CA GLU A 67 11.90 -11.88 -22.08
C GLU A 67 11.41 -13.08 -21.26
N HIS A 68 12.24 -13.61 -20.35
CA HIS A 68 11.82 -14.69 -19.43
C HIS A 68 10.67 -14.24 -18.52
N ALA A 69 10.74 -13.04 -17.98
CA ALA A 69 9.64 -12.48 -17.19
C ALA A 69 8.35 -12.33 -18.02
N ARG A 70 8.46 -11.80 -19.25
CA ARG A 70 7.33 -11.60 -20.17
C ARG A 70 6.70 -12.92 -20.67
N THR A 71 7.44 -14.00 -20.71
CA THR A 71 6.94 -15.30 -21.18
C THR A 71 6.60 -16.22 -20.01
N VAL A 72 7.60 -16.72 -19.29
CA VAL A 72 7.41 -17.68 -18.20
C VAL A 72 6.66 -17.07 -17.01
N GLY A 73 7.10 -15.88 -16.54
CA GLY A 73 6.48 -15.22 -15.41
C GLY A 73 5.04 -14.79 -15.68
N GLN A 74 4.78 -14.21 -16.86
CA GLN A 74 3.41 -13.85 -17.28
C GLN A 74 2.50 -15.07 -17.40
N ALA A 75 2.98 -16.19 -17.94
CA ALA A 75 2.18 -17.40 -18.05
C ALA A 75 1.83 -17.96 -16.66
N SER A 76 2.81 -18.14 -15.80
CA SER A 76 2.62 -18.75 -14.47
C SER A 76 1.72 -17.92 -13.53
N LEU A 77 1.85 -16.60 -13.54
CA LEU A 77 1.01 -15.71 -12.72
C LEU A 77 -0.37 -15.48 -13.32
N GLY A 78 -0.50 -15.56 -14.64
CA GLY A 78 -1.72 -15.28 -15.35
C GLY A 78 -2.84 -16.29 -15.15
N GLU A 79 -2.53 -17.50 -14.75
CA GLU A 79 -3.53 -18.54 -14.46
C GLU A 79 -4.19 -18.34 -13.09
N LEU A 80 -3.54 -17.57 -12.19
CA LEU A 80 -4.01 -17.36 -10.83
C LEU A 80 -4.98 -16.19 -10.72
N THR A 81 -5.97 -16.31 -9.83
CA THR A 81 -6.85 -15.20 -9.44
C THR A 81 -6.16 -14.26 -8.44
N PHE A 82 -6.75 -13.08 -8.19
CA PHE A 82 -6.26 -12.17 -7.15
C PHE A 82 -6.21 -12.85 -5.78
N HIS A 83 -7.23 -13.65 -5.42
CA HIS A 83 -7.27 -14.35 -4.14
C HIS A 83 -6.21 -15.43 -4.03
N GLN A 84 -5.96 -16.20 -5.08
CA GLN A 84 -4.93 -17.24 -5.09
C GLN A 84 -3.54 -16.63 -4.91
N ARG A 85 -3.22 -15.56 -5.65
CA ARG A 85 -1.96 -14.82 -5.47
C ARG A 85 -1.84 -14.22 -4.06
N ALA A 86 -2.93 -13.66 -3.52
CA ALA A 86 -2.95 -13.12 -2.15
C ALA A 86 -2.67 -14.20 -1.09
N ILE A 87 -3.17 -15.44 -1.28
CA ILE A 87 -2.89 -16.56 -0.37
C ILE A 87 -1.41 -16.96 -0.45
N LEU A 88 -0.81 -16.97 -1.63
CA LEU A 88 0.62 -17.24 -1.78
C LEU A 88 1.46 -16.18 -1.04
N LEU A 89 1.11 -14.89 -1.13
CA LEU A 89 1.78 -13.84 -0.36
C LEU A 89 1.66 -14.06 1.16
N LYS A 90 0.47 -14.47 1.65
CA LYS A 90 0.31 -14.79 3.07
C LYS A 90 1.25 -15.91 3.50
N LYS A 91 1.33 -17.00 2.72
CA LYS A 91 2.23 -18.13 2.99
C LYS A 91 3.69 -17.68 2.99
N LEU A 92 4.06 -16.82 2.01
CA LEU A 92 5.41 -16.26 1.93
C LEU A 92 5.75 -15.42 3.17
N GLY A 93 4.84 -14.55 3.62
CA GLY A 93 5.02 -13.77 4.85
C GLY A 93 5.20 -14.66 6.08
N GLN A 94 4.44 -15.77 6.17
CA GLN A 94 4.60 -16.74 7.25
C GLN A 94 5.97 -17.43 7.22
N TYR A 95 6.44 -17.83 6.04
CA TYR A 95 7.76 -18.46 5.87
C TYR A 95 8.90 -17.49 6.25
N LEU A 96 8.88 -16.26 5.71
CA LEU A 96 9.90 -15.25 6.00
C LEU A 96 9.92 -14.87 7.48
N GLY A 97 8.77 -14.84 8.14
CA GLY A 97 8.67 -14.64 9.60
C GLY A 97 9.42 -15.72 10.41
N GLY A 98 9.56 -16.92 9.88
CA GLY A 98 10.31 -18.02 10.50
C GLY A 98 11.83 -17.90 10.40
N VAL A 99 12.35 -17.16 9.41
CA VAL A 99 13.79 -17.04 9.14
C VAL A 99 14.36 -15.64 9.45
N LYS A 100 13.57 -14.75 9.99
CA LYS A 100 13.92 -13.33 10.18
C LYS A 100 15.12 -13.07 11.08
N GLU A 101 15.41 -13.95 12.04
CA GLU A 101 16.57 -13.78 12.95
C GLU A 101 17.91 -13.87 12.19
N GLU A 102 17.99 -14.72 11.17
CA GLU A 102 19.15 -14.82 10.28
C GLU A 102 19.32 -13.53 9.49
N LEU A 103 18.22 -12.97 9.00
CA LEU A 103 18.22 -11.71 8.27
C LEU A 103 18.61 -10.52 9.17
N TYR A 104 18.25 -10.50 10.45
CA TYR A 104 18.67 -9.45 11.39
C TYR A 104 20.19 -9.47 11.60
N ALA A 105 20.79 -10.65 11.74
CA ALA A 105 22.25 -10.77 11.89
C ALA A 105 22.99 -10.21 10.68
N LEU A 106 22.47 -10.46 9.49
CA LEU A 106 23.04 -9.92 8.25
C LEU A 106 22.78 -8.41 8.11
N SER A 107 21.59 -7.94 8.48
CA SER A 107 21.18 -6.54 8.41
C SER A 107 22.07 -5.63 9.26
N ALA A 108 22.63 -6.11 10.39
CA ALA A 108 23.54 -5.33 11.21
C ALA A 108 24.77 -4.83 10.45
N ARG A 109 25.24 -5.54 9.42
CA ARG A 109 26.36 -5.12 8.56
C ARG A 109 26.04 -3.88 7.69
N THR A 110 24.74 -3.60 7.48
CA THR A 110 24.28 -2.37 6.78
C THR A 110 24.27 -1.13 7.68
N GLY A 111 24.70 -1.25 8.94
CA GLY A 111 24.61 -0.20 9.96
C GLY A 111 23.29 -0.19 10.72
N ALA A 112 22.37 -1.12 10.45
CA ALA A 112 21.08 -1.21 11.09
C ALA A 112 21.18 -1.77 12.51
N THR A 113 20.61 -1.07 13.49
CA THR A 113 20.39 -1.63 14.83
C THR A 113 19.35 -2.75 14.75
N ARG A 114 19.19 -3.54 15.84
CA ARG A 114 18.12 -4.55 15.90
C ARG A 114 16.74 -3.93 15.67
N TYR A 115 16.49 -2.74 16.22
CA TYR A 115 15.23 -2.03 16.00
C TYR A 115 15.04 -1.64 14.54
N ASP A 116 16.08 -1.10 13.90
CA ASP A 116 16.04 -0.74 12.47
C ASP A 116 15.83 -1.97 11.58
N SER A 117 16.44 -3.10 11.95
CA SER A 117 16.27 -4.38 11.25
C SER A 117 14.83 -4.91 11.38
N MET A 118 14.20 -4.77 12.57
CA MET A 118 12.78 -5.08 12.74
C MET A 118 11.89 -4.18 11.87
N VAL A 119 12.18 -2.88 11.81
CA VAL A 119 11.41 -1.97 10.95
C VAL A 119 11.50 -2.38 9.49
N ASP A 120 12.69 -2.71 8.97
CA ASP A 120 12.90 -3.12 7.59
C ASP A 120 12.29 -4.52 7.30
N ILE A 121 12.63 -5.51 8.09
CA ILE A 121 12.31 -6.91 7.80
C ILE A 121 10.87 -7.23 8.22
N ASP A 122 10.48 -6.96 9.47
CA ASP A 122 9.10 -7.22 9.93
C ASP A 122 8.10 -6.29 9.24
N GLY A 123 8.51 -5.05 8.95
CA GLY A 123 7.70 -4.11 8.19
C GLY A 123 7.43 -4.62 6.77
N GLY A 124 8.47 -5.08 6.07
CA GLY A 124 8.31 -5.68 4.74
C GLY A 124 7.44 -6.95 4.76
N ILE A 125 7.63 -7.84 5.74
CA ILE A 125 6.76 -9.01 5.94
C ILE A 125 5.31 -8.57 6.25
N GLY A 126 5.13 -7.52 7.04
CA GLY A 126 3.83 -6.92 7.37
C GLY A 126 3.07 -6.43 6.12
N VAL A 127 3.78 -5.91 5.12
CA VAL A 127 3.19 -5.52 3.82
C VAL A 127 2.55 -6.73 3.13
N LEU A 128 3.24 -7.89 3.12
CA LEU A 128 2.71 -9.12 2.52
C LEU A 128 1.38 -9.54 3.16
N PHE A 129 1.29 -9.50 4.50
CA PHE A 129 0.05 -9.83 5.22
C PHE A 129 -1.06 -8.83 4.96
N THR A 130 -0.74 -7.53 4.98
CA THR A 130 -1.71 -6.46 4.77
C THR A 130 -2.32 -6.54 3.37
N LEU A 131 -1.49 -6.59 2.32
CA LEU A 131 -1.97 -6.66 0.94
C LEU A 131 -2.68 -7.98 0.63
N SER A 132 -2.20 -9.10 1.18
CA SER A 132 -2.92 -10.38 1.10
C SER A 132 -4.34 -10.27 1.69
N SER A 133 -4.47 -9.64 2.87
CA SER A 133 -5.77 -9.44 3.52
C SER A 133 -6.67 -8.50 2.72
N LYS A 134 -6.13 -7.36 2.27
CA LYS A 134 -6.88 -6.36 1.49
C LYS A 134 -7.34 -6.93 0.14
N ALA A 135 -6.48 -7.61 -0.60
CA ALA A 135 -6.85 -8.18 -1.89
C ALA A 135 -8.01 -9.18 -1.77
N ARG A 136 -8.02 -10.01 -0.73
CA ARG A 136 -9.12 -10.96 -0.50
C ARG A 136 -10.43 -10.31 -0.02
N ARG A 137 -10.39 -9.09 0.52
CA ARG A 137 -11.59 -8.36 0.95
C ARG A 137 -12.12 -7.39 -0.10
N GLU A 138 -11.22 -6.78 -0.86
CA GLU A 138 -11.51 -5.60 -1.70
C GLU A 138 -11.39 -5.90 -3.20
N MET A 139 -10.88 -7.08 -3.58
CA MET A 139 -10.81 -7.52 -4.96
C MET A 139 -11.62 -8.79 -5.17
N PRO A 140 -12.14 -9.04 -6.39
CA PRO A 140 -12.87 -10.26 -6.69
C PRO A 140 -11.95 -11.48 -6.75
N ASN A 141 -12.50 -12.69 -6.57
CA ASN A 141 -11.76 -13.92 -6.85
C ASN A 141 -11.76 -14.22 -8.36
N SER A 142 -11.16 -13.34 -9.11
CA SER A 142 -11.05 -13.40 -10.58
C SER A 142 -9.71 -12.82 -11.05
N GLN A 143 -9.54 -12.68 -12.35
CA GLN A 143 -8.38 -12.03 -12.99
C GLN A 143 -8.69 -10.62 -13.50
N VAL A 144 -9.95 -10.21 -13.42
CA VAL A 144 -10.46 -8.90 -13.86
C VAL A 144 -11.00 -8.15 -12.65
N TYR A 145 -10.59 -6.91 -12.48
CA TYR A 145 -11.13 -6.01 -11.48
C TYR A 145 -12.07 -5.00 -12.16
N ILE A 146 -13.30 -4.89 -11.66
CA ILE A 146 -14.31 -3.97 -12.16
C ILE A 146 -14.16 -2.64 -11.42
N ASP A 147 -14.13 -1.53 -12.15
CA ASP A 147 -13.96 -0.18 -11.60
C ASP A 147 -15.19 0.68 -11.85
N GLY A 148 -15.95 0.88 -10.82
CA GLY A 148 -17.18 1.67 -10.84
C GLY A 148 -18.42 0.91 -11.32
N ASP A 149 -19.53 1.63 -11.31
CA ASP A 149 -20.83 1.10 -11.76
C ASP A 149 -20.93 1.12 -13.29
N VAL A 150 -21.91 0.41 -13.83
CA VAL A 150 -22.23 0.39 -15.25
C VAL A 150 -22.87 1.73 -15.65
N GLU A 151 -22.40 2.30 -16.76
CA GLU A 151 -22.96 3.50 -17.36
C GLU A 151 -23.90 3.14 -18.50
N ALA A 152 -25.17 3.54 -18.40
CA ALA A 152 -26.14 3.39 -19.49
C ALA A 152 -25.82 4.40 -20.61
N LEU A 153 -25.48 3.92 -21.79
CA LEU A 153 -25.10 4.74 -22.95
C LEU A 153 -26.24 4.87 -23.98
N SER A 154 -27.28 4.05 -23.85
CA SER A 154 -28.51 4.16 -24.62
C SER A 154 -29.73 4.32 -23.68
N ARG A 155 -30.81 4.94 -24.18
CA ARG A 155 -32.02 5.18 -23.39
C ARG A 155 -32.79 3.89 -23.05
N ASP A 156 -32.68 2.89 -23.90
CA ASP A 156 -33.36 1.59 -23.77
C ASP A 156 -32.51 0.56 -23.02
N GLY A 157 -31.29 0.93 -22.55
CA GLY A 157 -30.39 0.03 -21.84
C GLY A 157 -29.72 -1.04 -22.71
N SER A 158 -29.93 -1.02 -24.03
CA SER A 158 -29.34 -2.01 -24.96
C SER A 158 -27.84 -1.84 -25.18
N PHE A 159 -27.29 -0.68 -24.82
CA PHE A 159 -25.88 -0.33 -24.94
C PHE A 159 -25.36 0.35 -23.67
N SER A 160 -24.34 -0.21 -23.07
CA SER A 160 -23.74 0.24 -21.80
C SER A 160 -22.24 0.23 -21.86
N GLY A 161 -21.61 0.89 -20.89
CA GLY A 161 -20.16 0.91 -20.73
C GLY A 161 -19.74 0.65 -19.29
N GLN A 162 -18.52 0.13 -19.10
CA GLN A 162 -17.93 -0.06 -17.79
C GLN A 162 -16.41 -0.04 -17.91
N HIS A 163 -15.73 0.32 -16.82
CA HIS A 163 -14.27 0.21 -16.75
C HIS A 163 -13.87 -1.10 -16.09
N ILE A 164 -12.83 -1.71 -16.66
CA ILE A 164 -12.17 -2.86 -16.06
C ILE A 164 -10.67 -2.61 -15.93
N TYR A 165 -10.03 -3.29 -14.97
CA TYR A 165 -8.58 -3.42 -14.92
C TYR A 165 -8.18 -4.86 -15.24
N THR A 166 -7.17 -4.99 -16.10
CA THR A 166 -6.47 -6.24 -16.37
C THR A 166 -4.98 -6.05 -16.15
N ARG A 167 -4.25 -7.13 -15.84
CA ARG A 167 -2.80 -7.05 -15.68
C ARG A 167 -2.10 -6.48 -16.93
N ILE A 168 -1.00 -5.75 -16.75
CA ILE A 168 -0.14 -5.40 -17.88
C ILE A 168 0.57 -6.66 -18.40
N PRO A 169 0.81 -6.78 -19.72
CA PRO A 169 1.42 -7.97 -20.32
C PRO A 169 2.97 -7.94 -20.29
N GLY A 170 3.56 -7.19 -19.37
CA GLY A 170 5.00 -6.95 -19.25
C GLY A 170 5.56 -7.35 -17.89
N VAL A 171 6.58 -6.63 -17.45
CA VAL A 171 7.32 -6.86 -16.21
C VAL A 171 7.41 -5.58 -15.37
N ALA A 172 7.42 -5.73 -14.04
CA ALA A 172 7.72 -4.66 -13.09
C ALA A 172 9.21 -4.69 -12.71
N CYS A 173 9.98 -3.74 -13.21
CA CYS A 173 11.40 -3.58 -12.86
C CYS A 173 11.51 -2.67 -11.64
N GLN A 174 12.04 -3.17 -10.53
CA GLN A 174 12.23 -2.45 -9.29
C GLN A 174 13.70 -2.07 -9.11
N ILE A 175 14.01 -0.78 -9.13
CA ILE A 175 15.35 -0.25 -8.81
C ILE A 175 15.24 0.36 -7.41
N ASN A 176 15.72 -0.37 -6.40
CA ASN A 176 15.50 -0.08 -5.01
C ASN A 176 16.64 0.70 -4.35
N ALA A 177 16.33 1.47 -3.30
CA ALA A 177 17.28 2.19 -2.49
C ALA A 177 18.00 1.29 -1.46
N PHE A 178 19.05 1.81 -0.86
CA PHE A 178 19.91 1.07 0.07
C PHE A 178 19.37 1.03 1.52
N ASN A 179 18.50 1.94 1.89
CA ASN A 179 18.13 2.19 3.29
C ASN A 179 17.20 1.12 3.88
N PHE A 180 16.26 0.60 3.10
CA PHE A 180 15.33 -0.48 3.47
C PHE A 180 15.35 -1.59 2.40
N PRO A 181 16.43 -2.40 2.33
CA PRO A 181 16.60 -3.38 1.25
C PRO A 181 15.59 -4.51 1.26
N VAL A 182 14.94 -4.80 2.40
CA VAL A 182 13.91 -5.82 2.53
C VAL A 182 12.52 -5.22 2.36
N TRP A 183 12.18 -4.17 3.12
CA TRP A 183 10.89 -3.50 2.98
C TRP A 183 10.68 -2.98 1.56
N GLY A 184 11.64 -2.21 1.02
CA GLY A 184 11.50 -1.59 -0.30
C GLY A 184 11.29 -2.59 -1.43
N MET A 185 11.91 -3.79 -1.33
CA MET A 185 11.64 -4.89 -2.25
C MET A 185 10.23 -5.47 -2.05
N LEU A 186 9.86 -5.83 -0.82
CA LEU A 186 8.59 -6.53 -0.56
C LEU A 186 7.38 -5.62 -0.77
N GLU A 187 7.51 -4.31 -0.50
CA GLU A 187 6.46 -3.33 -0.69
C GLU A 187 6.10 -3.14 -2.17
N LYS A 188 7.07 -3.28 -3.07
CA LYS A 188 6.84 -3.22 -4.53
C LYS A 188 6.48 -4.59 -5.12
N LEU A 189 7.08 -5.66 -4.60
CA LEU A 189 6.79 -7.03 -5.05
C LEU A 189 5.33 -7.40 -4.79
N ALA A 190 4.80 -7.10 -3.60
CA ALA A 190 3.48 -7.55 -3.20
C ALA A 190 2.34 -7.05 -4.11
N PRO A 191 2.23 -5.74 -4.44
CA PRO A 191 1.18 -5.27 -5.35
C PRO A 191 1.38 -5.77 -6.78
N ALA A 192 2.61 -5.83 -7.31
CA ALA A 192 2.89 -6.39 -8.64
C ALA A 192 2.47 -7.86 -8.71
N PHE A 193 2.79 -8.64 -7.69
CA PHE A 193 2.43 -10.06 -7.61
C PHE A 193 0.91 -10.26 -7.55
N ILE A 194 0.17 -9.46 -6.73
CA ILE A 194 -1.31 -9.53 -6.70
C ILE A 194 -1.90 -9.15 -8.06
N ALA A 195 -1.36 -8.14 -8.73
CA ALA A 195 -1.77 -7.78 -10.09
C ALA A 195 -1.50 -8.89 -11.11
N GLY A 196 -0.61 -9.83 -10.80
CA GLY A 196 -0.20 -10.91 -11.71
C GLY A 196 0.93 -10.51 -12.65
N VAL A 197 1.77 -9.57 -12.23
CA VAL A 197 2.90 -9.03 -12.99
C VAL A 197 4.20 -9.56 -12.39
N PRO A 198 5.05 -10.24 -13.17
CA PRO A 198 6.36 -10.71 -12.73
C PRO A 198 7.29 -9.54 -12.41
N THR A 199 8.26 -9.77 -11.53
CA THR A 199 9.12 -8.72 -11.00
C THR A 199 10.59 -9.01 -11.23
N ILE A 200 11.33 -8.01 -11.71
CA ILE A 200 12.81 -7.98 -11.71
C ILE A 200 13.24 -7.00 -10.63
N VAL A 201 13.98 -7.48 -9.64
CA VAL A 201 14.49 -6.67 -8.52
C VAL A 201 15.94 -6.34 -8.76
N LYS A 202 16.28 -5.05 -8.71
CA LYS A 202 17.65 -4.53 -8.70
C LYS A 202 17.87 -3.76 -7.40
N PRO A 203 18.47 -4.34 -6.36
CA PRO A 203 18.77 -3.66 -5.11
C PRO A 203 19.92 -2.65 -5.26
N ALA A 204 20.03 -1.71 -4.34
CA ALA A 204 21.19 -0.85 -4.26
C ALA A 204 22.43 -1.66 -3.83
N THR A 205 23.57 -1.35 -4.44
CA THR A 205 24.82 -2.09 -4.24
C THR A 205 25.26 -2.22 -2.76
N PRO A 206 25.22 -1.15 -1.92
CA PRO A 206 25.76 -1.24 -0.56
C PRO A 206 25.05 -2.26 0.35
N THR A 207 23.80 -2.59 0.06
CA THR A 207 22.98 -3.46 0.91
C THR A 207 22.34 -4.63 0.14
N GLY A 208 22.72 -4.81 -1.12
CA GLY A 208 22.14 -5.81 -2.03
C GLY A 208 22.29 -7.26 -1.56
N TYR A 209 23.33 -7.56 -0.79
CA TYR A 209 23.55 -8.89 -0.21
C TYR A 209 22.43 -9.31 0.77
N LEU A 210 21.82 -8.34 1.47
CA LEU A 210 20.67 -8.62 2.31
C LEU A 210 19.41 -8.92 1.49
N THR A 211 19.20 -8.19 0.38
CA THR A 211 18.13 -8.48 -0.56
C THR A 211 18.30 -9.85 -1.20
N GLU A 212 19.53 -10.21 -1.58
CA GLU A 212 19.85 -11.54 -2.12
C GLU A 212 19.51 -12.64 -1.11
N ALA A 213 19.89 -12.48 0.16
CA ALA A 213 19.57 -13.44 1.20
C ALA A 213 18.05 -13.64 1.35
N VAL A 214 17.26 -12.55 1.29
CA VAL A 214 15.79 -12.66 1.30
C VAL A 214 15.27 -13.40 0.08
N VAL A 215 15.78 -13.08 -1.12
CA VAL A 215 15.41 -13.79 -2.37
C VAL A 215 15.75 -15.27 -2.26
N ARG A 216 16.90 -15.64 -1.72
CA ARG A 216 17.30 -17.03 -1.47
C ARG A 216 16.27 -17.75 -0.60
N HIS A 217 15.83 -17.15 0.49
CA HIS A 217 14.76 -17.71 1.34
C HIS A 217 13.42 -17.80 0.60
N ILE A 218 13.04 -16.76 -0.18
CA ILE A 218 11.81 -16.81 -1.00
C ILE A 218 11.83 -18.01 -1.93
N LEU A 219 12.93 -18.23 -2.64
CA LEU A 219 13.08 -19.34 -3.58
C LEU A 219 13.10 -20.71 -2.87
N ALA A 220 13.83 -20.80 -1.74
CA ALA A 220 13.87 -22.02 -0.93
C ALA A 220 12.49 -22.42 -0.40
N SER A 221 11.57 -21.48 -0.22
CA SER A 221 10.20 -21.76 0.19
C SER A 221 9.38 -22.54 -0.84
N GLY A 222 9.74 -22.44 -2.13
CA GLY A 222 8.97 -23.02 -3.23
C GLY A 222 7.55 -22.44 -3.41
N ILE A 223 7.25 -21.28 -2.79
CA ILE A 223 5.90 -20.70 -2.79
C ILE A 223 5.60 -19.94 -4.07
N LEU A 224 6.57 -19.18 -4.60
CA LEU A 224 6.36 -18.39 -5.80
C LEU A 224 6.44 -19.26 -7.06
N PRO A 225 5.58 -19.00 -8.06
CA PRO A 225 5.67 -19.65 -9.37
C PRO A 225 6.97 -19.29 -10.10
N LEU A 226 7.39 -20.14 -11.04
CA LEU A 226 8.56 -19.87 -11.90
C LEU A 226 8.39 -18.56 -12.67
N GLY A 227 9.50 -17.83 -12.86
CA GLY A 227 9.54 -16.56 -13.56
C GLY A 227 8.87 -15.39 -12.82
N ALA A 228 8.22 -15.62 -11.66
CA ALA A 228 7.53 -14.55 -10.91
C ALA A 228 8.48 -13.52 -10.30
N LEU A 229 9.72 -13.92 -9.97
CA LEU A 229 10.72 -13.08 -9.33
C LEU A 229 12.10 -13.36 -9.94
N GLN A 230 12.81 -12.31 -10.31
CA GLN A 230 14.21 -12.33 -10.69
C GLN A 230 14.99 -11.25 -9.91
N LEU A 231 16.28 -11.48 -9.70
CA LEU A 231 17.19 -10.59 -8.97
C LEU A 231 18.44 -10.28 -9.82
N ILE A 232 18.77 -8.99 -9.96
CA ILE A 232 20.01 -8.53 -10.57
C ILE A 232 20.91 -7.95 -9.49
N SER A 233 21.98 -8.66 -9.13
CA SER A 233 22.99 -8.20 -8.19
C SER A 233 24.10 -7.44 -8.94
N GLY A 234 24.15 -6.11 -8.78
CA GLY A 234 25.09 -5.24 -9.48
C GLY A 234 24.41 -4.06 -10.18
N SER A 235 24.95 -3.64 -11.33
CA SER A 235 24.41 -2.52 -12.12
C SER A 235 23.16 -2.92 -12.91
N ALA A 236 22.23 -1.99 -13.08
CA ALA A 236 21.12 -2.16 -14.02
C ALA A 236 21.54 -2.08 -15.50
N ARG A 237 22.73 -1.53 -15.77
CA ARG A 237 23.29 -1.34 -17.12
C ARG A 237 22.22 -0.89 -18.14
N ASP A 238 22.03 -1.67 -19.19
CA ASP A 238 21.10 -1.48 -20.31
C ASP A 238 19.70 -2.07 -20.09
N LEU A 239 19.31 -2.40 -18.84
CA LEU A 239 18.02 -3.02 -18.54
C LEU A 239 16.85 -2.25 -19.17
N ILE A 240 16.86 -0.91 -19.10
CA ILE A 240 15.78 -0.07 -19.63
C ILE A 240 15.73 -0.10 -21.16
N ASP A 241 16.87 -0.38 -21.85
CA ASP A 241 16.88 -0.50 -23.32
C ASP A 241 16.01 -1.64 -23.83
N HIS A 242 15.73 -2.64 -22.99
CA HIS A 242 14.91 -3.83 -23.30
C HIS A 242 13.43 -3.70 -22.91
N LEU A 243 13.04 -2.57 -22.28
CA LEU A 243 11.67 -2.32 -21.83
C LEU A 243 10.89 -1.52 -22.87
N ASP A 244 9.54 -1.68 -22.85
CA ASP A 244 8.62 -0.95 -23.71
C ASP A 244 7.29 -0.62 -22.96
N TYR A 245 6.28 -0.14 -23.69
CA TYR A 245 4.98 0.30 -23.14
C TYR A 245 4.25 -0.76 -22.31
N ARG A 246 4.63 -2.03 -22.41
CA ARG A 246 4.07 -3.15 -21.62
C ARG A 246 4.60 -3.17 -20.20
N ASP A 247 5.74 -2.52 -19.94
CA ASP A 247 6.53 -2.66 -18.73
C ASP A 247 6.40 -1.45 -17.80
N LEU A 248 6.85 -1.65 -16.59
CA LEU A 248 6.87 -0.63 -15.54
C LEU A 248 8.25 -0.60 -14.85
N VAL A 249 8.79 0.60 -14.64
CA VAL A 249 9.94 0.85 -13.78
C VAL A 249 9.48 1.56 -12.51
N ALA A 250 9.77 0.96 -11.36
CA ALA A 250 9.58 1.55 -10.04
C ALA A 250 10.94 1.87 -9.44
N PHE A 251 11.26 3.14 -9.32
CA PHE A 251 12.55 3.63 -8.83
C PHE A 251 12.42 4.26 -7.44
N THR A 252 13.30 3.88 -6.51
CA THR A 252 13.50 4.59 -5.24
C THR A 252 14.96 4.97 -5.11
N GLY A 253 15.26 6.28 -4.98
CA GLY A 253 16.62 6.79 -4.88
C GLY A 253 16.72 8.29 -5.07
N SER A 254 17.90 8.81 -5.45
CA SER A 254 18.11 10.25 -5.61
C SER A 254 17.34 10.86 -6.79
N ALA A 255 16.91 12.12 -6.64
CA ALA A 255 16.25 12.86 -7.72
C ALA A 255 17.13 12.99 -8.97
N GLY A 256 18.45 13.04 -8.81
CA GLY A 256 19.40 13.07 -9.93
C GLY A 256 19.31 11.80 -10.78
N THR A 257 19.37 10.64 -10.15
CA THR A 257 19.23 9.34 -10.82
C THR A 257 17.85 9.19 -11.45
N ALA A 258 16.78 9.57 -10.73
CA ALA A 258 15.40 9.54 -11.26
C ALA A 258 15.28 10.37 -12.55
N ARG A 259 15.91 11.56 -12.58
CA ARG A 259 15.92 12.42 -13.77
C ARG A 259 16.60 11.73 -14.95
N THR A 260 17.75 11.11 -14.73
CA THR A 260 18.46 10.36 -15.77
C THR A 260 17.61 9.23 -16.33
N LEU A 261 17.00 8.41 -15.45
CA LEU A 261 16.16 7.29 -15.86
C LEU A 261 14.87 7.76 -16.57
N LYS A 262 14.23 8.82 -16.07
CA LYS A 262 13.03 9.43 -16.71
C LYS A 262 13.33 10.01 -18.08
N SER A 263 14.58 10.42 -18.35
CA SER A 263 14.99 10.97 -19.65
C SER A 263 15.34 9.90 -20.68
N HIS A 264 15.29 8.62 -20.28
CA HIS A 264 15.64 7.51 -21.17
C HIS A 264 14.65 7.44 -22.35
N PRO A 265 15.09 7.22 -23.61
CA PRO A 265 14.22 7.18 -24.79
C PRO A 265 13.05 6.20 -24.63
N ASN A 266 13.28 5.01 -24.10
CA ASN A 266 12.22 4.02 -23.89
C ASN A 266 11.16 4.46 -22.87
N VAL A 267 11.50 5.35 -21.92
CA VAL A 267 10.54 5.97 -21.00
C VAL A 267 9.77 7.09 -21.70
N VAL A 268 10.50 8.00 -22.40
CA VAL A 268 9.89 9.20 -22.99
C VAL A 268 9.13 8.88 -24.28
N GLU A 269 9.69 8.07 -25.16
CA GLU A 269 9.16 7.75 -26.49
C GLU A 269 8.55 6.35 -26.56
N GLY A 270 9.19 5.37 -25.87
CA GLY A 270 8.74 3.98 -25.84
C GLY A 270 7.57 3.69 -24.93
N GLY A 271 7.14 4.67 -24.10
CA GLY A 271 5.96 4.58 -23.27
C GLY A 271 6.10 3.65 -22.05
N VAL A 272 7.32 3.30 -21.63
CA VAL A 272 7.55 2.57 -20.37
C VAL A 272 6.95 3.37 -19.21
N ARG A 273 6.11 2.74 -18.40
CA ARG A 273 5.56 3.38 -17.20
C ARG A 273 6.68 3.59 -16.19
N PHE A 274 6.84 4.81 -15.72
CA PHE A 274 7.89 5.15 -14.77
C PHE A 274 7.32 5.82 -13.53
N THR A 275 7.54 5.20 -12.39
CA THR A 275 7.22 5.77 -11.09
C THR A 275 8.48 5.96 -10.28
N SER A 276 8.46 6.92 -9.37
CA SER A 276 9.62 7.17 -8.53
C SER A 276 9.24 7.68 -7.16
N GLU A 277 10.02 7.27 -6.16
CA GLU A 277 10.13 7.90 -4.86
C GLU A 277 11.53 8.50 -4.75
N THR A 278 11.60 9.79 -4.51
CA THR A 278 12.87 10.55 -4.53
C THR A 278 13.05 11.39 -3.29
N ASP A 279 13.75 12.52 -3.39
CA ASP A 279 14.07 13.40 -2.27
C ASP A 279 12.82 13.90 -1.54
N SER A 280 12.89 14.01 -0.22
CA SER A 280 11.77 14.50 0.59
C SER A 280 12.22 15.37 1.74
N LEU A 281 11.72 16.61 1.78
CA LEU A 281 11.94 17.52 2.91
C LEU A 281 10.74 17.50 3.86
N ASN A 282 10.53 16.34 4.49
CA ASN A 282 9.43 16.13 5.44
C ASN A 282 9.49 17.12 6.58
N ALA A 283 8.34 17.61 6.99
CA ALA A 283 8.23 18.59 8.06
C ALA A 283 7.55 18.00 9.31
N ALA A 284 7.88 18.60 10.46
CA ALA A 284 7.09 18.44 11.67
C ALA A 284 6.67 19.84 12.13
N ILE A 285 5.37 20.11 12.18
CA ILE A 285 4.79 21.39 12.58
C ILE A 285 4.33 21.27 14.03
N LEU A 286 4.89 22.12 14.89
CA LEU A 286 4.43 22.26 16.27
C LEU A 286 3.30 23.28 16.32
N GLY A 287 2.11 22.87 16.78
CA GLY A 287 0.97 23.79 16.95
C GLY A 287 1.24 24.85 18.02
N PRO A 288 0.63 26.03 17.91
CA PRO A 288 0.81 27.11 18.90
C PRO A 288 0.28 26.72 20.30
N ASP A 289 -0.64 25.78 20.37
CA ASP A 289 -1.20 25.20 21.61
C ASP A 289 -0.27 24.17 22.27
N ALA A 290 0.65 23.57 21.50
CA ALA A 290 1.58 22.56 21.97
C ALA A 290 2.80 23.21 22.67
N ALA A 291 2.58 23.77 23.85
CA ALA A 291 3.62 24.42 24.66
C ALA A 291 4.46 23.38 25.43
N ALA A 292 5.65 23.77 25.89
CA ALA A 292 6.48 22.93 26.78
C ALA A 292 5.67 22.48 28.00
N GLY A 293 5.75 21.18 28.31
CA GLY A 293 4.98 20.53 29.37
C GLY A 293 3.62 19.98 28.93
N THR A 294 3.19 20.19 27.68
CA THR A 294 2.03 19.48 27.12
C THR A 294 2.43 18.12 26.54
N ALA A 295 1.49 17.20 26.48
CA ALA A 295 1.72 15.88 25.91
C ALA A 295 2.07 15.94 24.41
N GLU A 296 1.50 16.89 23.68
CA GLU A 296 1.78 17.15 22.26
C GLU A 296 3.23 17.62 22.06
N PHE A 297 3.74 18.49 22.92
CA PHE A 297 5.14 18.92 22.87
C PHE A 297 6.09 17.74 23.12
N ASP A 298 5.81 16.94 24.15
CA ASP A 298 6.63 15.77 24.48
C ASP A 298 6.62 14.72 23.36
N ALA A 299 5.46 14.49 22.75
CA ALA A 299 5.29 13.59 21.61
C ALA A 299 6.00 14.13 20.36
N TYR A 300 5.94 15.43 20.11
CA TYR A 300 6.68 16.09 19.02
C TYR A 300 8.19 15.90 19.18
N VAL A 301 8.74 16.22 20.36
CA VAL A 301 10.17 16.03 20.66
C VAL A 301 10.58 14.57 20.53
N ALA A 302 9.73 13.65 21.00
CA ALA A 302 9.98 12.22 20.86
C ALA A 302 10.05 11.79 19.39
N SER A 303 9.11 12.27 18.56
CA SER A 303 9.07 12.00 17.13
C SER A 303 10.32 12.52 16.42
N VAL A 304 10.72 13.78 16.69
CA VAL A 304 11.92 14.38 16.11
C VAL A 304 13.17 13.54 16.39
N VAL A 305 13.39 13.16 17.67
CA VAL A 305 14.56 12.36 18.05
C VAL A 305 14.53 10.99 17.38
N THR A 306 13.37 10.32 17.37
CA THR A 306 13.22 9.02 16.71
C THR A 306 13.54 9.12 15.21
N GLU A 307 13.01 10.12 14.53
CA GLU A 307 13.18 10.27 13.09
C GLU A 307 14.62 10.69 12.69
N MET A 308 15.31 11.43 13.52
CA MET A 308 16.71 11.77 13.29
C MET A 308 17.66 10.59 13.51
N THR A 309 17.27 9.59 14.31
CA THR A 309 18.21 8.52 14.76
C THR A 309 17.87 7.13 14.23
N SER A 310 16.60 6.81 13.96
CA SER A 310 16.26 5.53 13.32
C SER A 310 16.96 5.41 11.98
N LYS A 311 17.65 4.28 11.76
CA LYS A 311 18.45 4.01 10.55
C LYS A 311 19.49 5.14 10.30
N ALA A 312 20.00 5.76 11.37
CA ALA A 312 20.86 6.94 11.31
C ALA A 312 20.27 8.07 10.45
N GLY A 313 18.94 8.29 10.55
CA GLY A 313 18.21 9.29 9.77
C GLY A 313 18.11 9.02 8.26
N GLN A 314 18.59 7.87 7.77
CA GLN A 314 18.52 7.47 6.35
C GLN A 314 17.14 6.90 5.99
N LYS A 315 16.10 7.65 6.28
CA LYS A 315 14.72 7.33 5.92
C LYS A 315 14.19 8.38 4.96
N CYS A 316 13.53 7.95 3.90
CA CYS A 316 12.82 8.85 2.99
C CYS A 316 11.74 9.68 3.72
N THR A 317 11.23 9.14 4.83
CA THR A 317 10.24 9.78 5.70
C THR A 317 10.83 10.53 6.91
N SER A 318 12.14 10.60 7.11
CA SER A 318 12.73 11.32 8.25
C SER A 318 12.32 12.79 8.31
N ILE A 319 12.12 13.32 9.51
CA ILE A 319 11.86 14.74 9.73
C ILE A 319 13.14 15.54 9.39
N ARG A 320 13.06 16.37 8.36
CA ARG A 320 14.14 17.26 7.92
C ARG A 320 13.95 18.70 8.37
N ARG A 321 12.70 19.13 8.55
CA ARG A 321 12.35 20.50 8.90
C ARG A 321 11.42 20.52 10.11
N LEU A 322 11.89 21.14 11.20
CA LEU A 322 11.10 21.44 12.38
C LEU A 322 10.52 22.86 12.19
N ILE A 323 9.22 22.98 12.06
CA ILE A 323 8.50 24.24 11.86
C ILE A 323 7.77 24.55 13.17
N VAL A 324 8.29 25.56 13.91
CA VAL A 324 7.83 25.85 15.28
C VAL A 324 7.33 27.29 15.40
N PRO A 325 6.42 27.60 16.36
CA PRO A 325 5.98 28.98 16.59
C PRO A 325 7.14 29.89 16.96
N ALA A 326 7.07 31.16 16.55
CA ALA A 326 8.04 32.19 16.91
C ALA A 326 8.25 32.25 18.44
N GLY A 327 9.53 32.32 18.86
CA GLY A 327 9.95 32.28 20.24
C GLY A 327 9.97 30.90 20.92
N ARG A 328 9.68 29.83 20.20
CA ARG A 328 9.70 28.47 20.74
C ARG A 328 10.96 27.67 20.35
N ARG A 329 11.76 28.16 19.44
CA ARG A 329 12.95 27.47 18.92
C ARG A 329 13.87 26.96 20.02
N ASP A 330 14.27 27.84 20.94
CA ASP A 330 15.26 27.48 21.96
C ASP A 330 14.73 26.42 22.94
N GLN A 331 13.41 26.44 23.25
CA GLN A 331 12.77 25.40 24.06
C GLN A 331 12.80 24.06 23.35
N VAL A 332 12.49 24.02 22.06
CA VAL A 332 12.51 22.79 21.26
C VAL A 332 13.93 22.26 21.13
N VAL A 333 14.92 23.12 20.82
CA VAL A 333 16.33 22.74 20.74
C VAL A 333 16.82 22.13 22.06
N ALA A 334 16.51 22.76 23.19
CA ALA A 334 16.89 22.23 24.50
C ALA A 334 16.27 20.87 24.79
N ALA A 335 14.96 20.70 24.54
CA ALA A 335 14.25 19.44 24.77
C ALA A 335 14.73 18.30 23.85
N VAL A 336 14.97 18.59 22.58
CA VAL A 336 15.54 17.62 21.61
C VAL A 336 16.94 17.22 22.05
N SER A 337 17.80 18.19 22.43
CA SER A 337 19.18 17.91 22.86
C SER A 337 19.22 17.07 24.13
N GLU A 338 18.40 17.37 25.15
CA GLU A 338 18.29 16.59 26.38
C GLU A 338 17.83 15.16 26.09
N ARG A 339 16.79 15.00 25.28
CA ARG A 339 16.26 13.69 24.92
C ARG A 339 17.26 12.88 24.10
N MET A 340 17.97 13.53 23.16
CA MET A 340 19.04 12.94 22.35
C MET A 340 20.14 12.39 23.26
N ALA A 341 20.69 13.21 24.15
CA ALA A 341 21.75 12.82 25.09
C ALA A 341 21.35 11.63 26.00
N ARG A 342 20.06 11.52 26.33
CA ARG A 342 19.56 10.48 27.23
C ARG A 342 19.24 9.16 26.53
N ARG A 343 18.88 9.21 25.22
CA ARG A 343 18.28 8.08 24.50
C ARG A 343 19.17 7.48 23.41
N VAL A 344 20.16 8.23 22.94
CA VAL A 344 20.96 7.84 21.77
C VAL A 344 22.37 7.47 22.19
N THR A 345 22.69 6.23 21.88
CA THR A 345 24.07 5.69 21.96
C THR A 345 24.49 5.30 20.57
N LEU A 346 25.44 6.07 20.01
CA LEU A 346 26.01 5.83 18.70
C LEU A 346 27.12 4.77 18.79
N GLY A 347 27.13 3.80 17.87
CA GLY A 347 28.16 2.77 17.85
C GLY A 347 27.88 1.65 16.85
N ASP A 348 28.68 0.59 16.92
CA ASP A 348 28.45 -0.63 16.14
C ASP A 348 27.11 -1.27 16.55
N PRO A 349 26.18 -1.51 15.64
CA PRO A 349 24.85 -2.09 15.94
C PRO A 349 24.90 -3.47 16.61
N ARG A 350 26.02 -4.18 16.50
CA ARG A 350 26.24 -5.50 17.13
C ARG A 350 26.60 -5.38 18.61
N ALA A 351 26.97 -4.19 19.07
CA ALA A 351 27.29 -3.96 20.48
C ALA A 351 26.03 -3.71 21.30
N GLU A 352 26.02 -4.21 22.55
CA GLU A 352 24.92 -4.05 23.48
C GLU A 352 24.71 -2.56 23.84
N GLY A 353 23.44 -2.12 23.90
CA GLY A 353 23.09 -0.76 24.28
C GLY A 353 23.21 0.28 23.18
N VAL A 354 23.69 -0.07 21.99
CA VAL A 354 23.71 0.82 20.84
C VAL A 354 22.30 0.99 20.30
N THR A 355 21.89 2.26 20.13
CA THR A 355 20.56 2.64 19.63
C THR A 355 20.59 3.35 18.28
N MET A 356 21.79 3.74 17.80
CA MET A 356 21.99 4.31 16.49
C MET A 356 23.31 3.79 15.89
N GLY A 357 23.23 3.20 14.70
CA GLY A 357 24.40 2.73 13.94
C GLY A 357 24.98 3.77 13.01
N PRO A 358 25.94 3.38 12.16
CA PRO A 358 26.48 4.23 11.09
C PRO A 358 25.50 4.38 9.93
N LEU A 359 25.86 5.26 9.00
CA LEU A 359 25.28 5.32 7.66
C LEU A 359 25.66 4.07 6.85
N ALA A 360 24.93 3.77 5.79
CA ALA A 360 25.09 2.53 5.01
C ALA A 360 26.46 2.42 4.31
N SER A 361 27.17 3.53 4.08
CA SER A 361 28.50 3.55 3.49
C SER A 361 29.24 4.86 3.79
N THR A 362 30.56 4.84 3.65
CA THR A 362 31.38 6.05 3.77
C THR A 362 31.02 7.10 2.71
N GLY A 363 30.65 6.68 1.49
CA GLY A 363 30.15 7.61 0.47
C GLY A 363 28.92 8.36 0.89
N GLN A 364 27.97 7.68 1.58
CA GLN A 364 26.79 8.34 2.14
C GLN A 364 27.15 9.30 3.29
N ARG A 365 28.11 8.95 4.13
CA ARG A 365 28.64 9.84 5.17
C ARG A 365 29.19 11.13 4.56
N ASP A 366 30.01 11.00 3.54
CA ASP A 366 30.68 12.15 2.90
C ASP A 366 29.66 13.07 2.20
N GLU A 367 28.61 12.50 1.58
CA GLU A 367 27.53 13.26 0.98
C GLU A 367 26.66 13.99 2.03
N VAL A 368 26.38 13.36 3.17
CA VAL A 368 25.67 14.01 4.29
C VAL A 368 26.46 15.19 4.83
N LEU A 369 27.75 15.01 5.08
CA LEU A 369 28.61 16.09 5.56
C LEU A 369 28.73 17.24 4.54
N ALA A 370 28.85 16.94 3.24
CA ALA A 370 28.80 17.94 2.18
C ALA A 370 27.44 18.70 2.15
N SER A 371 26.35 18.00 2.40
CA SER A 371 25.02 18.64 2.50
C SER A 371 24.91 19.53 3.73
N VAL A 372 25.46 19.12 4.88
CA VAL A 372 25.55 19.97 6.08
C VAL A 372 26.35 21.23 5.80
N ALA A 373 27.49 21.14 5.11
CA ALA A 373 28.29 22.31 4.72
C ALA A 373 27.48 23.30 3.88
N ARG A 374 26.72 22.81 2.87
CA ARG A 374 25.82 23.64 2.05
C ARG A 374 24.71 24.29 2.87
N LEU A 375 24.16 23.58 3.85
CA LEU A 375 23.14 24.14 4.77
C LEU A 375 23.73 25.26 5.64
N ILE A 376 24.98 25.13 6.11
CA ILE A 376 25.72 26.16 6.85
C ILE A 376 25.98 27.38 5.96
N ASP A 377 26.46 27.17 4.75
CA ASP A 377 26.70 28.26 3.77
C ASP A 377 25.38 28.99 3.44
N GLY A 378 24.25 28.29 3.46
CA GLY A 378 22.91 28.86 3.29
C GLY A 378 22.33 29.56 4.52
N GLY A 379 23.11 29.75 5.60
CA GLY A 379 22.71 30.47 6.80
C GLY A 379 22.30 29.59 7.99
N GLY A 380 22.43 28.28 7.87
CA GLY A 380 22.21 27.34 8.98
C GLY A 380 23.33 27.40 10.02
N ARG A 381 23.00 27.45 11.29
CA ARG A 381 23.96 27.35 12.39
C ARG A 381 23.74 26.08 13.18
N ILE A 382 24.77 25.28 13.39
CA ILE A 382 24.69 24.08 14.23
C ILE A 382 24.38 24.53 15.67
N VAL A 383 23.26 23.99 16.22
CA VAL A 383 22.80 24.22 17.59
C VAL A 383 22.87 22.95 18.44
N MET A 384 23.05 21.79 17.82
CA MET A 384 23.29 20.50 18.47
C MET A 384 24.10 19.60 17.54
N GLY A 385 25.05 18.85 18.11
CA GLY A 385 25.92 17.93 17.37
C GLY A 385 27.18 18.59 16.81
N SER A 386 27.93 17.86 16.00
CA SER A 386 29.18 18.29 15.33
C SER A 386 29.35 17.57 14.01
N VAL A 387 30.10 18.16 13.10
CA VAL A 387 30.57 17.52 11.84
C VAL A 387 31.82 16.66 12.04
N ASP A 388 32.43 16.71 13.22
CA ASP A 388 33.59 15.91 13.55
C ASP A 388 33.24 14.42 13.66
N ALA A 389 34.21 13.57 13.40
CA ALA A 389 34.03 12.13 13.58
C ALA A 389 33.71 11.81 15.04
N PRO A 390 32.65 11.02 15.29
CA PRO A 390 32.26 10.69 16.66
C PRO A 390 33.37 9.89 17.37
N THR A 391 33.62 10.25 18.63
CA THR A 391 34.63 9.56 19.46
C THR A 391 34.20 8.13 19.80
N GLY A 392 35.14 7.19 19.81
CA GLY A 392 34.90 5.79 20.15
C GLY A 392 34.32 4.95 19.03
N THR A 393 34.21 5.47 17.83
CA THR A 393 33.78 4.72 16.62
C THR A 393 35.00 4.30 15.78
N ASP A 394 34.79 3.27 14.95
CA ASP A 394 35.84 2.81 14.02
C ASP A 394 36.06 3.86 12.91
N PRO A 395 37.29 4.29 12.63
CA PRO A 395 37.59 5.26 11.57
C PRO A 395 37.21 4.79 10.15
N GLY A 396 37.18 3.47 9.91
CA GLY A 396 36.75 2.87 8.66
C GLY A 396 35.23 2.86 8.49
N GLY A 397 34.46 3.11 9.56
CA GLY A 397 33.01 3.13 9.57
C GLY A 397 32.42 4.44 9.06
N ALA A 398 31.13 4.38 8.74
CA ALA A 398 30.38 5.51 8.20
C ALA A 398 29.60 6.29 9.27
N PHE A 399 30.21 6.56 10.40
CA PHE A 399 29.53 7.18 11.55
C PHE A 399 29.38 8.70 11.38
N VAL A 400 28.18 9.23 11.72
CA VAL A 400 27.88 10.65 11.80
C VAL A 400 27.04 10.87 13.06
N ALA A 401 27.43 11.87 13.88
CA ALA A 401 26.61 12.26 15.04
C ALA A 401 25.33 12.97 14.59
N PRO A 402 24.22 12.92 15.37
CA PRO A 402 23.05 13.70 15.09
C PRO A 402 23.33 15.21 15.09
N ILE A 403 22.87 15.93 14.05
CA ILE A 403 23.09 17.37 13.86
C ILE A 403 21.74 18.08 13.72
N LEU A 404 21.53 19.14 14.55
CA LEU A 404 20.41 20.05 14.39
C LEU A 404 20.96 21.44 14.01
N LEU A 405 20.46 21.99 12.91
CA LEU A 405 20.77 23.36 12.46
C LEU A 405 19.61 24.29 12.75
N ALA A 406 19.89 25.50 13.17
CA ALA A 406 18.89 26.58 13.30
C ALA A 406 19.09 27.59 12.18
N PHE A 407 18.01 27.96 11.51
CA PHE A 407 17.98 29.05 10.55
C PHE A 407 17.29 30.26 11.18
N HIS A 408 17.93 31.42 11.07
CA HIS A 408 17.32 32.69 11.54
C HIS A 408 16.30 33.18 10.51
N ASP A 409 16.62 33.05 9.22
CA ASP A 409 15.71 33.30 8.12
C ASP A 409 14.95 32.03 7.76
N PRO A 410 13.65 31.94 8.07
CA PRO A 410 12.84 30.78 7.75
C PRO A 410 12.59 30.61 6.23
N GLU A 411 12.86 31.68 5.45
CA GLU A 411 12.67 31.72 4.00
C GLU A 411 13.93 31.31 3.22
N SER A 412 15.05 31.00 3.91
CA SER A 412 16.30 30.62 3.24
C SER A 412 16.07 29.45 2.28
N PRO A 413 16.47 29.56 1.00
CA PRO A 413 16.33 28.46 0.03
C PRO A 413 16.99 27.17 0.50
N ALA A 414 18.11 27.26 1.22
CA ALA A 414 18.88 26.10 1.65
C ALA A 414 18.06 25.13 2.50
N VAL A 415 17.25 25.61 3.46
CA VAL A 415 16.42 24.76 4.32
C VAL A 415 15.25 24.11 3.56
N HIS A 416 14.88 24.64 2.40
CA HIS A 416 13.76 24.15 1.58
C HIS A 416 14.23 23.36 0.33
N GLU A 417 15.52 23.33 0.03
CA GLU A 417 16.05 22.69 -1.17
C GLU A 417 17.03 21.55 -0.89
N ILE A 418 17.80 21.65 0.22
CA ILE A 418 18.87 20.70 0.50
C ILE A 418 18.38 19.61 1.45
N GLU A 419 18.38 18.37 0.98
CA GLU A 419 18.19 17.20 1.82
C GLU A 419 19.55 16.63 2.23
N ALA A 420 19.82 16.57 3.53
CA ALA A 420 20.90 15.78 4.10
C ALA A 420 20.38 14.41 4.53
N PHE A 421 20.61 13.37 3.70
CA PHE A 421 20.01 12.04 3.91
C PHE A 421 20.74 11.25 5.02
N GLY A 422 20.68 11.79 6.23
CA GLY A 422 21.34 11.27 7.43
C GLY A 422 20.69 11.81 8.70
N PRO A 423 21.37 11.74 9.86
CA PRO A 423 20.83 12.16 11.15
C PRO A 423 20.85 13.69 11.31
N VAL A 424 20.29 14.41 10.34
CA VAL A 424 20.32 15.88 10.21
C VAL A 424 18.93 16.42 10.05
N ALA A 425 18.62 17.47 10.84
CA ALA A 425 17.39 18.26 10.70
C ALA A 425 17.67 19.76 10.87
N SER A 426 16.75 20.58 10.39
CA SER A 426 16.81 22.03 10.50
C SER A 426 15.57 22.56 11.21
N ILE A 427 15.73 23.57 12.07
CA ILE A 427 14.60 24.23 12.77
C ILE A 427 14.42 25.66 12.28
N ILE A 428 13.19 26.02 11.98
CA ILE A 428 12.72 27.34 11.52
C ILE A 428 11.49 27.77 12.30
N GLU A 429 11.25 29.07 12.40
CA GLU A 429 10.12 29.64 13.14
C GLU A 429 9.06 30.20 12.19
N TYR A 430 7.79 30.04 12.55
CA TYR A 430 6.65 30.63 11.85
C TYR A 430 5.93 31.70 12.73
N THR A 431 5.32 32.69 12.11
CA THR A 431 4.60 33.79 12.81
C THR A 431 3.13 33.47 13.11
N ASP A 432 2.47 32.76 12.18
CA ASP A 432 1.06 32.35 12.24
C ASP A 432 0.83 31.10 11.42
N LEU A 433 -0.40 30.56 11.42
CA LEU A 433 -0.70 29.29 10.74
C LEU A 433 -0.55 29.37 9.22
N ASP A 434 -0.87 30.52 8.61
CA ASP A 434 -0.71 30.72 7.17
C ASP A 434 0.77 30.68 6.78
N HIS A 435 1.63 31.29 7.60
CA HIS A 435 3.07 31.18 7.40
C HIS A 435 3.60 29.75 7.59
N ALA A 436 3.10 29.00 8.58
CA ALA A 436 3.46 27.60 8.74
C ALA A 436 3.09 26.76 7.51
N ILE A 437 1.92 26.99 6.91
CA ILE A 437 1.47 26.35 5.67
C ILE A 437 2.43 26.68 4.51
N VAL A 438 2.76 27.97 4.34
CA VAL A 438 3.70 28.40 3.30
C VAL A 438 5.05 27.71 3.46
N LEU A 439 5.63 27.73 4.67
CA LEU A 439 6.92 27.09 4.93
C LEU A 439 6.88 25.58 4.68
N ALA A 440 5.81 24.90 5.05
CA ALA A 440 5.65 23.47 4.77
C ALA A 440 5.62 23.20 3.26
N ALA A 441 4.85 23.98 2.49
CA ALA A 441 4.69 23.86 1.05
C ALA A 441 6.01 24.09 0.28
N ARG A 442 6.91 24.93 0.78
CA ARG A 442 8.22 25.24 0.16
C ARG A 442 9.15 24.03 0.00
N GLY A 443 8.86 22.93 0.70
CA GLY A 443 9.55 21.66 0.44
C GLY A 443 9.39 21.12 -0.98
N GLY A 444 8.46 21.68 -1.77
CA GLY A 444 8.26 21.30 -3.17
C GLY A 444 7.62 19.92 -3.36
N GLY A 445 6.96 19.41 -2.34
CA GLY A 445 6.41 18.06 -2.25
C GLY A 445 7.18 17.21 -1.25
N SER A 446 6.47 16.43 -0.46
CA SER A 446 7.04 15.57 0.58
C SER A 446 6.24 14.29 0.76
N LEU A 447 6.87 13.27 1.32
CA LEU A 447 6.22 11.99 1.63
C LEU A 447 5.30 12.13 2.84
N VAL A 448 5.74 12.86 3.88
CA VAL A 448 4.97 12.96 5.13
C VAL A 448 5.23 14.29 5.85
N THR A 449 4.19 14.76 6.56
CA THR A 449 4.31 15.84 7.54
C THR A 449 3.56 15.44 8.81
N THR A 450 4.14 15.73 9.98
CA THR A 450 3.45 15.64 11.28
C THR A 450 2.95 17.01 11.71
N VAL A 451 1.73 17.06 12.24
CA VAL A 451 1.15 18.22 12.91
C VAL A 451 0.86 17.82 14.36
N ALA A 452 1.56 18.46 15.30
CA ALA A 452 1.37 18.23 16.73
C ALA A 452 0.47 19.33 17.31
N THR A 453 -0.79 19.01 17.59
CA THR A 453 -1.80 19.92 18.17
C THR A 453 -2.94 19.10 18.76
N HIS A 454 -3.59 19.63 19.79
CA HIS A 454 -4.83 19.06 20.34
C HIS A 454 -6.07 19.91 19.98
N HIS A 455 -5.89 21.00 19.24
CA HIS A 455 -6.98 21.90 18.87
C HIS A 455 -7.54 21.56 17.48
N PRO A 456 -8.81 21.14 17.36
CA PRO A 456 -9.39 20.68 16.09
C PRO A 456 -9.36 21.70 14.96
N ASP A 457 -9.56 23.01 15.26
CA ASP A 457 -9.55 24.05 14.23
C ASP A 457 -8.15 24.29 13.69
N ILE A 458 -7.11 24.24 14.55
CA ILE A 458 -5.71 24.32 14.14
C ILE A 458 -5.37 23.10 13.27
N ALA A 459 -5.77 21.90 13.70
CA ALA A 459 -5.59 20.69 12.95
C ALA A 459 -6.22 20.78 11.54
N ARG A 460 -7.50 21.21 11.48
CA ARG A 460 -8.21 21.39 10.22
C ARG A 460 -7.53 22.40 9.30
N THR A 461 -7.16 23.57 9.84
CA THR A 461 -6.52 24.65 9.07
C THR A 461 -5.21 24.19 8.46
N LEU A 462 -4.32 23.60 9.28
CA LEU A 462 -3.02 23.12 8.82
C LEU A 462 -3.17 21.99 7.80
N VAL A 463 -3.99 20.95 8.12
CA VAL A 463 -4.15 19.80 7.21
C VAL A 463 -4.68 20.23 5.85
N LEU A 464 -5.74 21.03 5.81
CA LEU A 464 -6.32 21.46 4.53
C LEU A 464 -5.38 22.39 3.74
N GLY A 465 -4.54 23.17 4.45
CA GLY A 465 -3.55 24.03 3.81
C GLY A 465 -2.35 23.29 3.23
N ILE A 466 -1.95 22.14 3.84
CA ILE A 466 -0.73 21.43 3.42
C ILE A 466 -0.99 20.14 2.66
N ALA A 467 -2.20 19.58 2.69
CA ALA A 467 -2.48 18.24 2.14
C ALA A 467 -2.06 18.07 0.68
N ALA A 468 -2.23 19.09 -0.16
CA ALA A 468 -1.82 19.05 -1.57
C ALA A 468 -0.31 18.93 -1.79
N HIS A 469 0.50 19.18 -0.76
CA HIS A 469 1.96 19.16 -0.83
C HIS A 469 2.60 17.91 -0.19
N HIS A 470 1.78 17.01 0.37
CA HIS A 470 2.27 15.85 1.12
C HIS A 470 1.52 14.57 0.75
N GLY A 471 2.21 13.47 0.68
CA GLY A 471 1.57 12.16 0.49
C GLY A 471 0.79 11.71 1.72
N ARG A 472 1.28 12.04 2.91
CA ARG A 472 0.66 11.69 4.19
C ARG A 472 0.81 12.83 5.21
N VAL A 473 -0.25 13.07 5.98
CA VAL A 473 -0.21 13.98 7.14
C VAL A 473 -0.54 13.15 8.38
N LEU A 474 0.39 13.12 9.34
CA LEU A 474 0.19 12.51 10.66
C LEU A 474 -0.26 13.58 11.64
N MET A 475 -1.44 13.40 12.21
CA MET A 475 -1.86 14.15 13.39
C MET A 475 -1.26 13.48 14.62
N LEU A 476 -0.78 14.28 15.54
CA LEU A 476 -0.15 13.79 16.77
C LEU A 476 -0.68 14.60 17.97
N ASP A 477 -1.46 13.94 18.81
CA ASP A 477 -2.02 14.53 20.00
C ASP A 477 -1.89 13.60 21.22
N ARG A 478 -2.38 14.04 22.38
CA ARG A 478 -2.33 13.26 23.64
C ARG A 478 -3.14 11.97 23.61
N VAL A 479 -4.11 11.85 22.69
CA VAL A 479 -5.00 10.68 22.60
C VAL A 479 -4.30 9.58 21.83
N ASP A 480 -3.67 9.91 20.70
CA ASP A 480 -3.10 8.93 19.78
C ASP A 480 -1.58 8.67 19.99
N ALA A 481 -0.88 9.53 20.74
CA ALA A 481 0.58 9.51 20.88
C ALA A 481 1.15 8.14 21.29
N ARG A 482 0.36 7.28 21.96
CA ARG A 482 0.78 5.93 22.39
C ARG A 482 0.45 4.83 21.39
N SER A 483 -0.57 5.04 20.54
CA SER A 483 -1.07 4.07 19.56
C SER A 483 -0.65 4.40 18.13
N SER A 484 -0.14 5.60 17.90
CA SER A 484 0.38 6.05 16.62
C SER A 484 1.54 5.16 16.15
N THR A 485 1.55 4.82 14.86
CA THR A 485 2.69 4.15 14.21
C THR A 485 3.89 5.07 14.03
N GLY A 486 3.74 6.37 14.28
CA GLY A 486 4.76 7.39 14.17
C GLY A 486 4.91 8.01 12.77
N HIS A 487 5.66 9.09 12.74
CA HIS A 487 5.90 9.89 11.53
C HIS A 487 6.49 9.06 10.39
N GLY A 488 7.53 8.31 10.68
CA GLY A 488 8.34 7.63 9.68
C GLY A 488 7.84 6.25 9.23
N SER A 489 6.67 5.80 9.70
CA SER A 489 6.15 4.47 9.39
C SER A 489 4.97 4.56 8.41
N PRO A 490 5.18 4.38 7.10
CA PRO A 490 4.07 4.26 6.17
C PRO A 490 3.34 2.96 6.45
N VAL A 491 2.01 3.05 6.64
CA VAL A 491 1.19 1.86 6.82
C VAL A 491 0.73 1.33 5.46
N PRO A 492 0.87 0.03 5.19
CA PRO A 492 0.53 -0.54 3.87
C PRO A 492 -0.95 -0.39 3.46
N HIS A 493 -1.79 0.06 4.39
CA HIS A 493 -3.23 0.34 4.13
C HIS A 493 -3.46 1.66 3.40
N LEU A 494 -2.55 2.62 3.54
CA LEU A 494 -2.64 3.98 3.04
C LEU A 494 -1.52 4.27 2.05
N VAL A 495 -1.63 5.38 1.31
CA VAL A 495 -0.63 5.81 0.33
C VAL A 495 0.75 5.96 0.96
N HIS A 496 1.75 5.37 0.32
CA HIS A 496 3.16 5.65 0.52
C HIS A 496 3.71 6.24 -0.79
N GLY A 497 4.02 7.49 -0.78
CA GLY A 497 4.42 8.30 -1.92
C GLY A 497 4.18 9.78 -1.59
N GLY A 498 4.44 10.67 -2.52
CA GLY A 498 4.22 12.09 -2.32
C GLY A 498 4.33 12.88 -3.62
N PRO A 499 3.72 14.07 -3.68
CA PRO A 499 3.75 14.93 -4.85
C PRO A 499 5.12 15.57 -5.09
N GLY A 500 5.30 16.18 -6.25
CA GLY A 500 6.43 17.03 -6.58
C GLY A 500 7.78 16.32 -6.49
N ARG A 501 8.70 16.88 -5.69
CA ARG A 501 10.06 16.33 -5.53
C ARG A 501 10.08 14.94 -4.90
N ALA A 502 9.02 14.54 -4.19
CA ALA A 502 8.90 13.20 -3.65
C ALA A 502 8.60 12.12 -4.70
N GLY A 503 8.44 12.49 -5.96
CA GLY A 503 8.32 11.59 -7.10
C GLY A 503 6.97 11.59 -7.81
N GLY A 504 5.89 11.95 -7.14
CA GLY A 504 4.54 12.04 -7.70
C GLY A 504 3.83 10.69 -7.86
N SER A 505 4.27 9.65 -7.17
CA SER A 505 3.79 8.27 -7.32
C SER A 505 2.66 7.92 -6.36
N GLU A 506 1.74 7.05 -6.82
CA GLU A 506 0.71 6.37 -6.01
C GLU A 506 0.86 4.84 -6.09
N GLU A 507 2.02 4.33 -6.46
CA GLU A 507 2.25 2.90 -6.70
C GLU A 507 2.30 2.05 -5.42
N LEU A 508 2.41 2.69 -4.25
CA LEU A 508 2.55 2.01 -2.97
C LEU A 508 1.35 2.32 -2.06
N GLY A 509 0.90 1.31 -1.35
CA GLY A 509 -0.17 1.38 -0.35
C GLY A 509 -1.59 1.16 -0.89
N GLY A 510 -2.34 0.31 -0.19
CA GLY A 510 -3.72 -0.04 -0.50
C GLY A 510 -3.89 -0.80 -1.83
N ILE A 511 -5.14 -0.96 -2.25
CA ILE A 511 -5.45 -1.62 -3.53
C ILE A 511 -5.05 -0.75 -4.74
N ARG A 512 -4.95 0.57 -4.57
CA ARG A 512 -4.47 1.45 -5.64
C ARG A 512 -3.08 1.06 -6.13
N SER A 513 -2.21 0.57 -5.23
CA SER A 513 -0.89 0.07 -5.60
C SER A 513 -0.95 -1.17 -6.52
N VAL A 514 -1.96 -2.03 -6.33
CA VAL A 514 -2.20 -3.18 -7.21
C VAL A 514 -2.70 -2.70 -8.58
N LEU A 515 -3.68 -1.79 -8.60
CA LEU A 515 -4.24 -1.23 -9.83
C LEU A 515 -3.22 -0.46 -10.66
N HIS A 516 -2.17 0.10 -10.01
CA HIS A 516 -1.05 0.73 -10.69
C HIS A 516 -0.30 -0.23 -11.64
N HIS A 517 -0.23 -1.52 -11.29
CA HIS A 517 0.37 -2.59 -12.11
C HIS A 517 -0.61 -3.20 -13.11
N MET A 518 -1.76 -2.54 -13.34
CA MET A 518 -2.81 -3.01 -14.24
C MET A 518 -3.13 -1.95 -15.29
N GLN A 519 -3.85 -2.35 -16.34
CA GLN A 519 -4.36 -1.44 -17.38
C GLN A 519 -5.85 -1.25 -17.17
N ARG A 520 -6.26 0.01 -16.99
CA ARG A 520 -7.65 0.43 -16.99
C ARG A 520 -8.15 0.56 -18.43
N THR A 521 -9.25 -0.14 -18.75
CA THR A 521 -9.85 -0.14 -20.09
C THR A 521 -11.34 0.10 -19.99
N ALA A 522 -11.87 1.00 -20.81
CA ALA A 522 -13.31 1.15 -20.99
C ALA A 522 -13.80 0.09 -21.98
N ILE A 523 -14.74 -0.74 -21.54
CA ILE A 523 -15.46 -1.68 -22.39
C ILE A 523 -16.86 -1.16 -22.67
N GLN A 524 -17.36 -1.35 -23.90
CA GLN A 524 -18.68 -0.91 -24.32
C GLN A 524 -19.35 -2.02 -25.12
N GLY A 525 -20.63 -2.26 -24.86
CA GLY A 525 -21.36 -3.30 -25.56
C GLY A 525 -22.77 -3.52 -25.02
N SER A 526 -23.40 -4.58 -25.49
CA SER A 526 -24.68 -5.04 -24.91
C SER A 526 -24.48 -5.61 -23.52
N PRO A 527 -25.51 -5.61 -22.68
CA PRO A 527 -25.45 -6.22 -21.33
C PRO A 527 -24.93 -7.67 -21.33
N ASP A 528 -25.28 -8.49 -22.32
CA ASP A 528 -24.78 -9.85 -22.44
C ASP A 528 -23.27 -9.91 -22.66
N MET A 529 -22.72 -9.02 -23.49
CA MET A 529 -21.28 -8.96 -23.75
C MET A 529 -20.51 -8.48 -22.52
N LEU A 530 -21.04 -7.46 -21.83
CA LEU A 530 -20.43 -6.97 -20.59
C LEU A 530 -20.47 -8.07 -19.51
N THR A 531 -21.59 -8.78 -19.37
CA THR A 531 -21.71 -9.94 -18.45
C THR A 531 -20.68 -11.02 -18.77
N ALA A 532 -20.49 -11.35 -20.01
CA ALA A 532 -19.52 -12.37 -20.42
C ALA A 532 -18.07 -11.95 -20.14
N ILE A 533 -17.73 -10.66 -20.29
CA ILE A 533 -16.38 -10.14 -20.07
C ILE A 533 -16.07 -10.00 -18.56
N THR A 534 -17.04 -9.46 -17.80
CA THR A 534 -16.83 -9.14 -16.38
C THR A 534 -17.06 -10.31 -15.43
N GLY A 535 -17.87 -11.29 -15.86
CA GLY A 535 -18.36 -12.36 -14.98
C GLY A 535 -19.43 -11.90 -13.98
N GLU A 536 -19.92 -10.66 -14.13
CA GLU A 536 -21.06 -10.11 -13.35
C GLU A 536 -22.26 -9.91 -14.25
N TRP A 537 -23.46 -10.24 -13.76
CA TRP A 537 -24.69 -9.99 -14.50
C TRP A 537 -24.99 -8.48 -14.57
N HIS A 538 -25.31 -8.03 -15.76
CA HIS A 538 -25.70 -6.64 -16.06
C HIS A 538 -27.21 -6.59 -16.35
N ALA A 539 -27.87 -5.58 -15.82
CA ALA A 539 -29.31 -5.38 -16.09
C ALA A 539 -29.57 -5.31 -17.60
N GLY A 540 -30.52 -6.13 -18.06
CA GLY A 540 -30.82 -6.30 -19.48
C GLY A 540 -30.11 -7.48 -20.16
N ALA A 541 -29.14 -8.12 -19.50
CA ALA A 541 -28.56 -9.37 -19.99
C ALA A 541 -29.51 -10.55 -19.83
N ALA A 542 -29.27 -11.62 -20.59
CA ALA A 542 -30.03 -12.85 -20.55
C ALA A 542 -30.12 -13.42 -19.14
N VAL A 543 -31.31 -13.93 -18.77
CA VAL A 543 -31.57 -14.57 -17.49
C VAL A 543 -31.89 -16.04 -17.66
N ARG A 544 -31.70 -16.82 -16.59
CA ARG A 544 -31.97 -18.25 -16.52
C ARG A 544 -33.03 -18.50 -15.46
N THR A 545 -34.14 -19.06 -15.89
CA THR A 545 -35.26 -19.46 -15.03
C THR A 545 -35.37 -20.97 -14.96
N GLY A 546 -36.08 -21.50 -13.95
CA GLY A 546 -36.26 -22.95 -13.79
C GLY A 546 -36.13 -23.40 -12.35
N ILE A 547 -35.07 -24.15 -12.01
CA ILE A 547 -34.83 -24.54 -10.61
C ILE A 547 -34.57 -23.28 -9.80
N HIS A 548 -35.26 -23.16 -8.66
CA HIS A 548 -35.09 -22.00 -7.77
C HIS A 548 -33.61 -21.84 -7.40
N PRO A 549 -33.01 -20.63 -7.57
CA PRO A 549 -31.57 -20.43 -7.36
C PRO A 549 -31.08 -20.83 -5.96
N PHE A 550 -31.91 -20.74 -4.93
CA PHE A 550 -31.56 -21.15 -3.56
C PHE A 550 -31.50 -22.69 -3.39
N ARG A 551 -31.86 -23.46 -4.41
CA ARG A 551 -31.69 -24.91 -4.46
C ARG A 551 -30.40 -25.37 -5.15
N LYS A 552 -29.66 -24.43 -5.70
CA LYS A 552 -28.40 -24.69 -6.40
C LYS A 552 -27.22 -24.46 -5.47
N SER A 553 -26.30 -25.44 -5.45
CA SER A 553 -24.98 -25.24 -4.85
C SER A 553 -24.19 -24.16 -5.61
N LEU A 554 -23.08 -23.70 -5.03
CA LEU A 554 -22.21 -22.73 -5.69
C LEU A 554 -21.67 -23.25 -7.03
N ALA A 555 -21.42 -24.55 -7.12
CA ALA A 555 -20.98 -25.22 -8.36
C ALA A 555 -22.06 -25.25 -9.46
N GLU A 556 -23.34 -25.25 -9.06
CA GLU A 556 -24.49 -25.30 -9.98
C GLU A 556 -25.00 -23.91 -10.36
N LEU A 557 -24.83 -22.91 -9.48
CA LEU A 557 -25.23 -21.54 -9.72
C LEU A 557 -24.49 -20.95 -10.93
N ARG A 558 -25.23 -20.13 -11.67
CA ARG A 558 -24.69 -19.35 -12.80
C ARG A 558 -25.16 -17.91 -12.69
N VAL A 559 -24.31 -17.00 -13.08
CA VAL A 559 -24.65 -15.58 -13.24
C VAL A 559 -25.85 -15.47 -14.15
N GLY A 560 -26.86 -14.66 -13.76
CA GLY A 560 -28.14 -14.55 -14.44
C GLY A 560 -29.22 -15.58 -14.00
N ASP A 561 -28.92 -16.51 -13.07
CA ASP A 561 -29.96 -17.33 -12.46
C ASP A 561 -30.95 -16.43 -11.72
N GLN A 562 -32.24 -16.55 -12.04
CA GLN A 562 -33.27 -15.61 -11.57
C GLN A 562 -34.47 -16.32 -10.95
N THR A 563 -35.04 -15.69 -9.95
CA THR A 563 -36.37 -16.02 -9.39
C THR A 563 -37.23 -14.77 -9.23
N GLN A 564 -38.53 -14.93 -9.25
CA GLN A 564 -39.50 -13.87 -9.00
C GLN A 564 -40.45 -14.30 -7.91
N GLY A 565 -40.81 -13.35 -7.03
CA GLY A 565 -41.77 -13.56 -5.96
C GLY A 565 -42.84 -12.47 -5.88
N GLY A 566 -44.04 -12.84 -5.42
CA GLY A 566 -45.18 -11.95 -5.33
C GLY A 566 -46.22 -12.17 -6.44
N PRO A 567 -47.25 -11.28 -6.60
CA PRO A 567 -47.42 -10.02 -5.86
C PRO A 567 -47.91 -10.19 -4.43
N ARG A 568 -47.57 -9.22 -3.57
CA ARG A 568 -48.12 -9.07 -2.21
C ARG A 568 -48.70 -7.66 -2.02
N VAL A 569 -49.95 -7.57 -1.63
CA VAL A 569 -50.65 -6.30 -1.36
C VAL A 569 -50.19 -5.75 -0.01
N VAL A 570 -49.88 -4.46 0.02
CA VAL A 570 -49.52 -3.71 1.23
C VAL A 570 -50.81 -3.08 1.81
N THR A 571 -51.16 -3.42 3.01
CA THR A 571 -52.36 -2.85 3.66
C THR A 571 -51.97 -1.83 4.73
N LEU A 572 -52.89 -0.92 5.09
CA LEU A 572 -52.67 -0.01 6.20
C LEU A 572 -52.46 -0.78 7.52
N ALA A 573 -53.13 -1.92 7.70
CA ALA A 573 -52.91 -2.78 8.87
C ALA A 573 -51.48 -3.32 8.97
N ASP A 574 -50.88 -3.69 7.85
CA ASP A 574 -49.46 -4.14 7.80
C ASP A 574 -48.49 -3.02 8.20
N ILE A 575 -48.75 -1.81 7.70
CA ILE A 575 -47.94 -0.62 8.03
C ILE A 575 -48.03 -0.31 9.51
N THR A 576 -49.26 -0.31 10.06
CA THR A 576 -49.53 -0.08 11.48
C THR A 576 -48.85 -1.15 12.35
N ALA A 577 -49.01 -2.44 11.98
CA ALA A 577 -48.40 -3.54 12.71
C ALA A 577 -46.86 -3.44 12.71
N PHE A 578 -46.27 -3.05 11.58
CA PHE A 578 -44.80 -2.85 11.49
C PHE A 578 -44.35 -1.67 12.34
N ALA A 579 -45.09 -0.54 12.32
CA ALA A 579 -44.80 0.61 13.17
C ALA A 579 -44.84 0.24 14.67
N GLU A 580 -45.83 -0.55 15.10
CA GLU A 580 -45.92 -1.01 16.49
C GLU A 580 -44.80 -2.00 16.84
N ALA A 581 -44.49 -2.93 15.94
CA ALA A 581 -43.45 -3.95 16.16
C ALA A 581 -42.02 -3.37 16.24
N THR A 582 -41.77 -2.33 15.46
CA THR A 582 -40.39 -1.74 15.35
C THR A 582 -40.22 -0.48 16.18
N GLY A 583 -41.33 0.19 16.54
CA GLY A 583 -41.29 1.53 17.15
C GLY A 583 -41.10 2.66 16.13
N ASP A 584 -40.96 2.37 14.84
CA ASP A 584 -40.82 3.40 13.79
C ASP A 584 -42.21 4.01 13.49
N LYS A 585 -42.56 5.02 14.28
CA LYS A 585 -43.79 5.80 14.18
C LYS A 585 -43.59 7.14 13.47
N PHE A 586 -42.68 7.20 12.53
CA PHE A 586 -42.49 8.40 11.71
C PHE A 586 -43.82 8.77 11.04
N TYR A 587 -44.17 10.06 11.06
CA TYR A 587 -45.49 10.56 10.66
C TYR A 587 -45.93 10.10 9.27
N ALA A 588 -45.03 9.93 8.33
CA ALA A 588 -45.33 9.46 6.96
C ALA A 588 -46.02 8.06 6.95
N HIS A 589 -45.85 7.28 8.02
CA HIS A 589 -46.40 5.93 8.17
C HIS A 589 -47.65 5.88 9.08
N THR A 590 -47.86 6.92 9.92
CA THR A 590 -48.83 6.83 11.02
C THR A 590 -49.82 7.99 11.07
N ASP A 591 -49.52 9.13 10.44
CA ASP A 591 -50.36 10.35 10.46
C ASP A 591 -50.79 10.70 9.04
N PRO A 592 -52.07 10.45 8.67
CA PRO A 592 -52.55 10.71 7.31
C PRO A 592 -52.52 12.18 6.91
N GLU A 593 -52.74 13.10 7.84
CA GLU A 593 -52.74 14.55 7.55
C GLU A 593 -51.35 15.07 7.33
N ALA A 594 -50.42 14.72 8.23
CA ALA A 594 -49.04 15.08 8.10
C ALA A 594 -48.35 14.43 6.89
N ALA A 595 -48.69 13.16 6.59
CA ALA A 595 -48.18 12.46 5.41
C ALA A 595 -48.63 13.12 4.10
N ALA A 596 -49.93 13.49 4.02
CA ALA A 596 -50.49 14.18 2.85
C ALA A 596 -49.93 15.60 2.65
N ALA A 597 -49.46 16.25 3.71
CA ALA A 597 -48.81 17.54 3.63
C ALA A 597 -47.32 17.45 3.17
N ASN A 598 -46.74 16.27 3.14
CA ASN A 598 -45.36 16.08 2.70
C ASN A 598 -45.26 16.12 1.16
N PRO A 599 -44.35 16.92 0.56
CA PRO A 599 -44.27 17.05 -0.88
C PRO A 599 -43.78 15.79 -1.63
N PHE A 600 -43.21 14.82 -0.90
CA PHE A 600 -42.65 13.58 -1.48
C PHE A 600 -43.59 12.38 -1.41
N PHE A 601 -44.69 12.48 -0.63
CA PHE A 601 -45.59 11.34 -0.40
C PHE A 601 -47.02 11.64 -0.83
N PRO A 602 -47.73 10.69 -1.45
CA PRO A 602 -49.11 10.90 -1.85
C PRO A 602 -50.09 10.77 -0.66
N GLY A 603 -49.62 10.50 0.53
CA GLY A 603 -50.33 10.20 1.78
C GLY A 603 -49.55 9.20 2.63
N ILE A 604 -50.21 8.36 3.42
CA ILE A 604 -49.51 7.28 4.16
C ILE A 604 -48.77 6.39 3.18
N VAL A 605 -47.51 6.12 3.53
CA VAL A 605 -46.62 5.22 2.78
C VAL A 605 -46.06 4.10 3.66
N ALA A 606 -45.75 2.97 3.07
CA ALA A 606 -45.11 1.84 3.75
C ALA A 606 -43.67 2.17 4.15
N HIS A 607 -43.25 1.63 5.28
CA HIS A 607 -41.84 1.68 5.68
C HIS A 607 -40.97 0.98 4.65
N GLY A 608 -39.86 1.59 4.22
CA GLY A 608 -38.94 0.96 3.31
C GLY A 608 -38.41 -0.38 3.83
N TYR A 609 -38.13 -0.46 5.14
CA TYR A 609 -37.65 -1.70 5.79
C TYR A 609 -38.74 -2.81 5.83
N LEU A 610 -40.03 -2.47 5.90
CA LEU A 610 -41.13 -3.44 5.73
C LEU A 610 -41.04 -4.07 4.34
N LEU A 611 -40.87 -3.24 3.31
CA LEU A 611 -40.83 -3.70 1.93
C LEU A 611 -39.59 -4.62 1.68
N VAL A 612 -38.42 -4.27 2.19
CA VAL A 612 -37.21 -5.11 2.12
C VAL A 612 -37.42 -6.43 2.86
N SER A 613 -37.99 -6.40 4.06
CA SER A 613 -38.25 -7.62 4.84
C SER A 613 -39.25 -8.54 4.13
N TRP A 614 -40.28 -7.97 3.51
CA TRP A 614 -41.26 -8.74 2.73
C TRP A 614 -40.67 -9.30 1.44
N ALA A 615 -39.79 -8.53 0.76
CA ALA A 615 -39.12 -9.01 -0.41
C ALA A 615 -38.29 -10.26 -0.11
N ALA A 616 -37.60 -10.29 1.05
CA ALA A 616 -36.88 -11.48 1.49
C ALA A 616 -37.81 -12.69 1.62
N GLY A 617 -39.00 -12.52 2.20
CA GLY A 617 -40.02 -13.58 2.30
C GLY A 617 -40.59 -14.00 0.93
N LEU A 618 -40.56 -13.13 -0.07
CA LEU A 618 -41.08 -13.41 -1.41
C LEU A 618 -40.08 -14.16 -2.30
N PHE A 619 -38.78 -13.93 -2.15
CA PHE A 619 -37.77 -14.59 -2.98
C PHE A 619 -37.13 -15.81 -2.32
N VAL A 620 -37.32 -16.06 -1.03
CA VAL A 620 -36.68 -17.19 -0.33
C VAL A 620 -37.38 -18.50 -0.69
N ASP A 621 -36.59 -19.57 -0.86
CA ASP A 621 -37.05 -20.93 -0.73
C ASP A 621 -36.88 -21.38 0.74
N ALA A 622 -37.98 -21.63 1.43
CA ALA A 622 -38.00 -21.87 2.87
C ALA A 622 -37.45 -23.25 3.30
N ALA A 623 -37.27 -24.18 2.38
CA ALA A 623 -36.75 -25.49 2.72
C ALA A 623 -35.24 -25.48 2.86
N PRO A 624 -34.64 -26.32 3.71
CA PRO A 624 -33.17 -26.44 3.82
C PRO A 624 -32.50 -26.66 2.47
N GLY A 625 -31.41 -25.92 2.20
CA GLY A 625 -30.70 -25.96 0.92
C GLY A 625 -29.28 -25.43 1.03
N PRO A 626 -28.59 -25.25 -0.10
CA PRO A 626 -27.20 -24.80 -0.15
C PRO A 626 -26.97 -23.38 0.38
N VAL A 627 -27.99 -22.52 0.41
CA VAL A 627 -27.88 -21.18 0.99
C VAL A 627 -27.78 -21.30 2.51
N LEU A 628 -26.64 -20.92 3.06
CA LEU A 628 -26.29 -21.09 4.47
C LEU A 628 -26.70 -19.91 5.34
N ALA A 629 -26.56 -18.69 4.81
CA ALA A 629 -26.86 -17.46 5.53
C ALA A 629 -27.04 -16.28 4.57
N ASN A 630 -27.83 -15.29 5.01
CA ASN A 630 -27.80 -13.94 4.47
C ASN A 630 -26.72 -13.17 5.24
N SER A 631 -25.72 -12.65 4.54
CA SER A 631 -24.57 -11.95 5.14
C SER A 631 -24.68 -10.43 5.09
N GLY A 632 -25.60 -9.88 4.27
CA GLY A 632 -25.75 -8.44 4.19
C GLY A 632 -26.61 -7.94 3.05
N LEU A 633 -26.80 -6.61 3.06
CA LEU A 633 -27.41 -5.84 1.99
C LEU A 633 -26.48 -4.70 1.61
N GLU A 634 -26.33 -4.44 0.31
CA GLU A 634 -25.54 -3.33 -0.22
C GLU A 634 -26.39 -2.48 -1.19
N LYS A 635 -25.97 -1.25 -1.43
CA LYS A 635 -26.52 -0.34 -2.45
C LYS A 635 -28.04 -0.11 -2.37
N LEU A 636 -28.67 -0.27 -1.18
CA LEU A 636 -30.11 -0.09 -1.01
C LEU A 636 -30.53 1.34 -1.38
N ARG A 637 -31.53 1.42 -2.28
CA ARG A 637 -32.21 2.66 -2.68
C ARG A 637 -33.70 2.44 -2.71
N PHE A 638 -34.46 3.33 -2.08
CA PHE A 638 -35.90 3.45 -2.24
C PHE A 638 -36.17 4.49 -3.33
N VAL A 639 -36.95 4.12 -4.34
CA VAL A 639 -37.17 4.92 -5.55
C VAL A 639 -38.59 5.49 -5.59
N THR A 640 -39.59 4.62 -5.52
CA THR A 640 -41.01 5.01 -5.57
C THR A 640 -41.69 4.63 -4.24
N PRO A 641 -42.42 5.56 -3.58
CA PRO A 641 -43.13 5.24 -2.37
C PRO A 641 -44.28 4.26 -2.68
N VAL A 642 -44.59 3.41 -1.70
CA VAL A 642 -45.70 2.42 -1.76
C VAL A 642 -46.80 2.82 -0.78
N SER A 643 -48.01 3.00 -1.30
CA SER A 643 -49.18 3.37 -0.53
C SER A 643 -50.00 2.13 -0.08
N PRO A 644 -50.85 2.24 0.95
CA PRO A 644 -51.83 1.19 1.27
C PRO A 644 -52.70 0.88 0.05
N GLY A 645 -52.80 -0.40 -0.32
CA GLY A 645 -53.52 -0.88 -1.51
C GLY A 645 -52.57 -1.23 -2.68
N ASP A 646 -51.39 -0.69 -2.70
CA ASP A 646 -50.36 -1.09 -3.70
C ASP A 646 -49.91 -2.53 -3.48
N SER A 647 -49.44 -3.18 -4.50
CA SER A 647 -48.78 -4.48 -4.41
C SER A 647 -47.33 -4.41 -4.82
N ILE A 648 -46.52 -5.24 -4.20
CA ILE A 648 -45.09 -5.38 -4.54
C ILE A 648 -44.78 -6.79 -5.05
N ARG A 649 -43.85 -6.86 -5.99
CA ARG A 649 -43.20 -8.08 -6.41
C ARG A 649 -41.68 -7.86 -6.44
N VAL A 650 -40.91 -8.92 -6.27
CA VAL A 650 -39.47 -8.87 -6.30
C VAL A 650 -38.91 -9.77 -7.41
N THR A 651 -37.90 -9.28 -8.10
CA THR A 651 -37.06 -10.09 -8.97
C THR A 651 -35.66 -10.17 -8.32
N LEU A 652 -35.14 -11.39 -8.18
CA LEU A 652 -33.82 -11.66 -7.61
C LEU A 652 -32.95 -12.37 -8.65
N THR A 653 -31.82 -11.81 -9.03
CA THR A 653 -30.92 -12.32 -10.07
C THR A 653 -29.53 -12.54 -9.52
N ALA A 654 -28.91 -13.69 -9.75
CA ALA A 654 -27.52 -13.95 -9.38
C ALA A 654 -26.59 -13.02 -10.18
N LYS A 655 -26.04 -12.03 -9.50
CA LYS A 655 -25.23 -10.97 -10.08
C LYS A 655 -23.75 -11.35 -10.14
N ARG A 656 -23.20 -11.82 -9.02
CA ARG A 656 -21.81 -12.22 -8.88
C ARG A 656 -21.67 -13.45 -7.99
N ILE A 657 -20.80 -14.37 -8.39
CA ILE A 657 -20.54 -15.61 -7.64
C ILE A 657 -19.05 -15.61 -7.30
N THR A 658 -18.72 -15.59 -6.01
CA THR A 658 -17.35 -15.50 -5.51
C THR A 658 -17.02 -16.72 -4.64
N PRO A 659 -16.42 -17.78 -5.20
CA PRO A 659 -15.92 -18.91 -4.40
C PRO A 659 -14.86 -18.43 -3.41
N ARG A 660 -14.87 -18.95 -2.17
CA ARG A 660 -13.79 -18.74 -1.22
C ARG A 660 -12.78 -19.86 -1.34
N GLU A 661 -11.49 -19.53 -1.41
CA GLU A 661 -10.43 -20.52 -1.67
C GLU A 661 -10.24 -21.53 -0.53
N THR A 662 -10.42 -21.08 0.72
CA THR A 662 -10.11 -21.87 1.93
C THR A 662 -11.34 -22.40 2.66
N GLU A 663 -12.54 -22.09 2.17
CA GLU A 663 -13.82 -22.42 2.84
C GLU A 663 -14.65 -23.34 1.96
N GLU A 664 -15.54 -24.13 2.55
CA GLU A 664 -16.48 -25.00 1.84
C GLU A 664 -17.71 -24.26 1.30
N TYR A 665 -17.63 -22.93 1.26
CA TYR A 665 -18.68 -22.06 0.74
C TYR A 665 -18.09 -20.89 -0.04
N GLY A 666 -18.95 -20.15 -0.73
CA GLY A 666 -18.64 -18.89 -1.36
C GLY A 666 -19.71 -17.86 -1.08
N GLU A 667 -19.50 -16.65 -1.57
CA GLU A 667 -20.47 -15.57 -1.51
C GLU A 667 -21.17 -15.39 -2.85
N VAL A 668 -22.48 -15.19 -2.80
CA VAL A 668 -23.29 -14.81 -3.97
C VAL A 668 -23.89 -13.44 -3.70
N CYS A 669 -23.62 -12.52 -4.60
CA CYS A 669 -24.28 -11.22 -4.67
C CYS A 669 -25.46 -11.33 -5.63
N TRP A 670 -26.64 -10.96 -5.17
CA TRP A 670 -27.89 -10.99 -5.91
C TRP A 670 -28.39 -9.58 -6.17
N ASP A 671 -28.71 -9.26 -7.41
CA ASP A 671 -29.45 -8.05 -7.75
C ASP A 671 -30.94 -8.24 -7.39
N ALA A 672 -31.45 -7.42 -6.51
CA ALA A 672 -32.86 -7.43 -6.07
C ALA A 672 -33.56 -6.15 -6.53
N VAL A 673 -34.61 -6.32 -7.33
CA VAL A 673 -35.45 -5.21 -7.82
C VAL A 673 -36.90 -5.43 -7.41
N LEU A 674 -37.45 -4.47 -6.67
CA LEU A 674 -38.86 -4.43 -6.29
C LEU A 674 -39.63 -3.56 -7.26
N HIS A 675 -40.79 -4.05 -7.71
CA HIS A 675 -41.71 -3.30 -8.55
C HIS A 675 -43.08 -3.24 -7.89
N ASN A 676 -43.81 -2.18 -8.16
CA ASN A 676 -45.27 -2.10 -7.83
C ASN A 676 -46.15 -2.72 -8.95
N GLN A 677 -47.46 -2.61 -8.83
CA GLN A 677 -48.42 -3.11 -9.81
C GLN A 677 -48.37 -2.40 -11.18
N ASN A 678 -47.74 -1.25 -11.24
CA ASN A 678 -47.59 -0.45 -12.48
C ASN A 678 -46.23 -0.67 -13.17
N ASP A 679 -45.43 -1.68 -12.72
CA ASP A 679 -44.08 -1.93 -13.17
C ASP A 679 -43.06 -0.80 -12.82
N GLU A 680 -43.43 0.10 -11.91
CA GLU A 680 -42.50 1.12 -11.41
C GLU A 680 -41.52 0.51 -10.38
N VAL A 681 -40.24 0.89 -10.48
CA VAL A 681 -39.25 0.43 -9.51
C VAL A 681 -39.51 1.08 -8.14
N VAL A 682 -39.75 0.25 -7.16
CA VAL A 682 -39.95 0.65 -5.76
C VAL A 682 -38.66 0.73 -4.99
N ALA A 683 -37.80 -0.29 -5.15
CA ALA A 683 -36.49 -0.33 -4.52
C ALA A 683 -35.53 -1.21 -5.32
N THR A 684 -34.23 -0.88 -5.20
CA THR A 684 -33.13 -1.71 -5.71
C THR A 684 -32.11 -1.92 -4.62
N TYR A 685 -31.51 -3.10 -4.54
CA TYR A 685 -30.40 -3.41 -3.63
C TYR A 685 -29.71 -4.71 -4.01
N ASP A 686 -28.48 -4.87 -3.54
CA ASP A 686 -27.76 -6.12 -3.65
C ASP A 686 -27.93 -6.93 -2.35
N VAL A 687 -28.32 -8.21 -2.47
CA VAL A 687 -28.39 -9.17 -1.35
C VAL A 687 -27.11 -10.01 -1.36
N LEU A 688 -26.47 -10.19 -0.22
CA LEU A 688 -25.30 -11.03 -0.06
C LEU A 688 -25.65 -12.30 0.70
N THR A 689 -25.38 -13.46 0.12
CA THR A 689 -25.59 -14.76 0.77
C THR A 689 -24.33 -15.61 0.75
N LEU A 690 -24.20 -16.44 1.78
CA LEU A 690 -23.21 -17.51 1.80
C LEU A 690 -23.85 -18.79 1.27
N VAL A 691 -23.19 -19.45 0.31
CA VAL A 691 -23.72 -20.63 -0.38
C VAL A 691 -22.67 -21.74 -0.34
N ALA A 692 -23.07 -22.96 0.03
CA ALA A 692 -22.21 -24.14 0.04
C ALA A 692 -21.69 -24.44 -1.38
N LYS A 693 -20.45 -24.95 -1.46
CA LYS A 693 -19.83 -25.32 -2.75
C LYS A 693 -20.48 -26.50 -3.42
N GLU A 694 -20.94 -27.50 -2.63
CA GLU A 694 -21.59 -28.73 -3.07
C GLU A 694 -23.02 -28.83 -2.49
#